data_762619feffec81a492e3fae23c32f2d2
#
_entry.id   762619feffec81a492e3fae23c32f2d2
#
_cell.length_a   1.000
_cell.length_b   1.000
_cell.length_c   1.000
_cell.angle_alpha   90.00
_cell.angle_beta   90.00
_cell.angle_gamma   90.00
#
_symmetry.space_group_name_H-M   'P 1'
#
loop_
_entity.id
_entity.type
_entity.pdbx_description
1 polymer ?
#
loop_
_entity_poly.entity_id
_entity_poly.type
_entity_poly.pdbx_seq_one_letter_code
_entity_poly.pdbx_strand_id
1 'polypeptide(L)'
;MSVPSSYNVVTSHLEQIQRDPATPLDISLLDKLKLELTESTDPVVGVTILTLISQLLPVLQEDPTPITALGTCAARNFTFTQLRSVKPPIDFVAGFKVPSPPVNLLALSLLAKAGQAPSEAAIVAGDLELVSSLVELWLSTPSTAVSQAAFDAIWALLEIDLVSALESAEYHGNDIRESPEGQGLVWRRFFSGRVYGLLFSLCSLREDGPLSKREKTIAQGRLMDFLVKAGRRRWDLISTPRVPEIETKYQCTSILHFVTCGMVDTSDVLMHMTLLNFFRELLDIDGPGLLSRSYVQSTSTISSPALDFLIAQGLHSRVLGYYLDESQLDSVDTLYLSSPVMGYVAEYAKLYPNHLLQGSRSLVGGILFRIRRALAISPAQWGHGPLPSGHLLILSSLPRVLLVNVYGQDSDPLQLVPTRPANNEVLDTLGRIFHGPIKSDVPTLMESNSSGKTATDWSRESAAARVLYFMYLNHHGTIWDDVVYAAGILAMKDVTLAAHSFMRAVITANWQPLTPEVTLPGSQFPLPSEEQLQRLFSIAAGEQTALPSSGAWVALTPPALTTLLPYLFSPPRTYSEFAGGGASDAQNVVWKVATAKYEVLVALYTTLKDSGSQAEEFEDILQTIRQRVNQGPLGPSVEMARVEATGM
;
A
#
# COMPACT_ATOMS: atom_id res chain seq x y z
N MET A 1 -30.32 18.67 -30.11
CA MET A 1 -29.55 17.45 -30.32
C MET A 1 -29.09 17.46 -31.76
N SER A 2 -27.81 17.22 -32.02
CA SER A 2 -27.23 17.28 -33.36
C SER A 2 -26.99 15.87 -33.91
N VAL A 3 -27.19 15.70 -35.22
CA VAL A 3 -26.79 14.49 -35.92
C VAL A 3 -25.42 14.74 -36.53
N PRO A 4 -24.40 13.86 -36.27
CA PRO A 4 -23.07 14.01 -36.83
C PRO A 4 -23.06 14.01 -38.37
N SER A 5 -22.16 14.78 -38.96
CA SER A 5 -22.10 14.93 -40.43
C SER A 5 -21.70 13.62 -41.14
N SER A 6 -20.88 12.79 -40.51
CA SER A 6 -20.44 11.48 -41.03
C SER A 6 -21.43 10.32 -40.78
N TYR A 7 -22.46 10.55 -39.96
CA TYR A 7 -23.38 9.50 -39.52
C TYR A 7 -24.00 8.66 -40.66
N ASN A 8 -24.62 9.32 -41.66
CA ASN A 8 -25.28 8.61 -42.75
C ASN A 8 -24.30 7.79 -43.63
N VAL A 9 -23.08 8.31 -43.80
CA VAL A 9 -22.04 7.61 -44.57
C VAL A 9 -21.54 6.40 -43.81
N VAL A 10 -21.31 6.51 -42.48
CA VAL A 10 -20.87 5.41 -41.63
C VAL A 10 -21.96 4.32 -41.56
N THR A 11 -23.23 4.68 -41.31
CA THR A 11 -24.32 3.70 -41.25
C THR A 11 -24.46 2.93 -42.55
N SER A 12 -24.42 3.61 -43.73
CA SER A 12 -24.44 2.97 -45.03
C SER A 12 -23.24 2.04 -45.26
N HIS A 13 -22.05 2.44 -44.78
CA HIS A 13 -20.86 1.61 -44.86
C HIS A 13 -20.97 0.35 -44.00
N LEU A 14 -21.43 0.45 -42.75
CA LEU A 14 -21.66 -0.68 -41.86
C LEU A 14 -22.73 -1.65 -42.41
N GLU A 15 -23.83 -1.15 -42.98
CA GLU A 15 -24.83 -1.95 -43.68
C GLU A 15 -24.27 -2.64 -44.91
N GLN A 16 -23.36 -2.00 -45.66
CA GLN A 16 -22.70 -2.63 -46.80
C GLN A 16 -21.85 -3.81 -46.34
N ILE A 17 -21.02 -3.65 -45.29
CA ILE A 17 -20.22 -4.76 -44.74
C ILE A 17 -21.12 -5.88 -44.21
N GLN A 18 -22.26 -5.56 -43.62
CA GLN A 18 -23.22 -6.59 -43.19
C GLN A 18 -23.78 -7.42 -44.35
N ARG A 19 -24.00 -6.79 -45.51
CA ARG A 19 -24.46 -7.48 -46.73
C ARG A 19 -23.35 -8.25 -47.43
N ASP A 20 -22.15 -7.69 -47.45
CA ASP A 20 -20.95 -8.26 -48.04
C ASP A 20 -19.75 -8.16 -47.08
N PRO A 21 -19.53 -9.21 -46.25
CA PRO A 21 -18.45 -9.22 -45.24
C PRO A 21 -17.04 -9.13 -45.82
N ALA A 22 -16.86 -9.23 -47.14
CA ALA A 22 -15.58 -9.02 -47.82
C ALA A 22 -15.27 -7.53 -48.07
N THR A 23 -16.22 -6.61 -47.80
CA THR A 23 -16.02 -5.18 -47.94
C THR A 23 -15.02 -4.69 -46.86
N PRO A 24 -13.90 -4.04 -47.23
CA PRO A 24 -12.91 -3.59 -46.27
C PRO A 24 -13.43 -2.47 -45.37
N LEU A 25 -12.98 -2.48 -44.10
CA LEU A 25 -13.38 -1.50 -43.09
C LEU A 25 -12.67 -0.17 -43.30
N ASP A 26 -13.43 0.92 -43.49
CA ASP A 26 -12.86 2.29 -43.53
C ASP A 26 -12.63 2.86 -42.12
N ILE A 27 -11.42 2.65 -41.60
CA ILE A 27 -11.03 3.09 -40.26
C ILE A 27 -11.10 4.62 -40.14
N SER A 28 -10.73 5.35 -41.21
CA SER A 28 -10.70 6.83 -41.18
C SER A 28 -12.11 7.43 -41.04
N LEU A 29 -13.07 6.78 -41.68
CA LEU A 29 -14.49 7.14 -41.58
C LEU A 29 -15.06 6.89 -40.18
N LEU A 30 -14.69 5.76 -39.56
CA LEU A 30 -15.09 5.44 -38.18
C LEU A 30 -14.46 6.40 -37.18
N ASP A 31 -13.18 6.73 -37.33
CA ASP A 31 -12.48 7.69 -36.46
C ASP A 31 -13.09 9.10 -36.55
N LYS A 32 -13.49 9.52 -37.76
CA LYS A 32 -14.18 10.79 -37.93
C LYS A 32 -15.49 10.81 -37.16
N LEU A 33 -16.32 9.76 -37.26
CA LEU A 33 -17.56 9.69 -36.51
C LEU A 33 -17.33 9.66 -34.99
N LYS A 34 -16.30 8.94 -34.49
CA LYS A 34 -15.94 8.94 -33.07
C LYS A 34 -15.63 10.34 -32.53
N LEU A 35 -14.98 11.17 -33.33
CA LEU A 35 -14.68 12.57 -32.95
C LEU A 35 -15.92 13.46 -32.97
N GLU A 36 -16.89 13.18 -33.84
CA GLU A 36 -18.16 13.91 -33.94
C GLU A 36 -19.18 13.53 -32.86
N LEU A 37 -19.05 12.32 -32.25
CA LEU A 37 -19.93 11.88 -31.15
C LEU A 37 -19.60 12.64 -29.87
N THR A 38 -20.52 13.49 -29.42
CA THR A 38 -20.42 14.32 -28.22
C THR A 38 -21.61 14.07 -27.28
N GLU A 39 -21.59 14.66 -26.09
CA GLU A 39 -22.70 14.58 -25.13
C GLU A 39 -24.02 15.18 -25.69
N SER A 40 -23.94 16.11 -26.65
CA SER A 40 -25.10 16.72 -27.30
C SER A 40 -25.65 15.94 -28.51
N THR A 41 -25.06 14.78 -28.82
CA THR A 41 -25.54 13.93 -29.93
C THR A 41 -26.92 13.34 -29.62
N ASP A 42 -27.76 13.18 -30.65
CA ASP A 42 -29.08 12.57 -30.50
C ASP A 42 -28.94 11.10 -30.05
N PRO A 43 -29.59 10.66 -28.95
CA PRO A 43 -29.54 9.27 -28.50
C PRO A 43 -29.91 8.24 -29.56
N VAL A 44 -30.80 8.59 -30.50
CA VAL A 44 -31.20 7.69 -31.62
C VAL A 44 -29.98 7.30 -32.47
N VAL A 45 -29.04 8.21 -32.67
CA VAL A 45 -27.78 7.94 -33.39
C VAL A 45 -26.98 6.85 -32.69
N GLY A 46 -26.79 6.97 -31.37
CA GLY A 46 -26.08 5.98 -30.57
C GLY A 46 -26.75 4.59 -30.59
N VAL A 47 -28.09 4.55 -30.44
CA VAL A 47 -28.86 3.29 -30.52
C VAL A 47 -28.70 2.62 -31.87
N THR A 48 -28.82 3.38 -32.97
CA THR A 48 -28.65 2.85 -34.31
C THR A 48 -27.25 2.28 -34.54
N ILE A 49 -26.22 2.99 -34.12
CA ILE A 49 -24.83 2.52 -34.23
C ILE A 49 -24.64 1.24 -33.43
N LEU A 50 -25.09 1.18 -32.18
CA LEU A 50 -24.96 -0.03 -31.32
C LEU A 50 -25.72 -1.23 -31.92
N THR A 51 -26.88 -0.97 -32.50
CA THR A 51 -27.68 -2.00 -33.20
C THR A 51 -26.91 -2.56 -34.41
N LEU A 52 -26.38 -1.70 -35.26
CA LEU A 52 -25.60 -2.12 -36.43
C LEU A 52 -24.33 -2.88 -36.01
N ILE A 53 -23.61 -2.39 -34.98
CA ILE A 53 -22.43 -3.07 -34.44
C ILE A 53 -22.79 -4.47 -33.93
N SER A 54 -23.87 -4.61 -33.16
CA SER A 54 -24.27 -5.90 -32.60
C SER A 54 -24.61 -6.94 -33.70
N GLN A 55 -25.16 -6.49 -34.82
CA GLN A 55 -25.47 -7.32 -35.99
C GLN A 55 -24.24 -7.63 -36.85
N LEU A 56 -23.27 -6.70 -36.89
CA LEU A 56 -22.07 -6.81 -37.70
C LEU A 56 -20.99 -7.71 -37.05
N LEU A 57 -20.80 -7.63 -35.76
CA LEU A 57 -19.74 -8.35 -35.05
C LEU A 57 -19.70 -9.86 -35.31
N PRO A 58 -20.85 -10.59 -35.42
CA PRO A 58 -20.85 -12.03 -35.72
C PRO A 58 -20.36 -12.39 -37.12
N VAL A 59 -20.44 -11.47 -38.08
CA VAL A 59 -20.11 -11.71 -39.50
C VAL A 59 -18.83 -11.04 -39.96
N LEU A 60 -18.25 -10.18 -39.11
CA LEU A 60 -17.04 -9.42 -39.44
C LEU A 60 -15.84 -10.35 -39.60
N GLN A 61 -15.08 -10.20 -40.70
CA GLN A 61 -13.90 -10.98 -41.01
C GLN A 61 -12.59 -10.25 -40.66
N GLU A 62 -12.65 -8.95 -40.41
CA GLU A 62 -11.50 -8.09 -40.07
C GLU A 62 -11.38 -7.87 -38.55
N ASP A 63 -10.33 -7.17 -38.14
CA ASP A 63 -10.12 -6.79 -36.73
C ASP A 63 -11.31 -5.96 -36.21
N PRO A 64 -12.03 -6.42 -35.18
CA PRO A 64 -13.18 -5.71 -34.62
C PRO A 64 -12.80 -4.46 -33.81
N THR A 65 -11.54 -4.21 -33.54
CA THR A 65 -11.07 -3.10 -32.68
C THR A 65 -11.64 -1.74 -33.07
N PRO A 66 -11.64 -1.29 -34.35
CA PRO A 66 -12.18 0.03 -34.71
C PRO A 66 -13.70 0.14 -34.47
N ILE A 67 -14.43 -0.94 -34.73
CA ILE A 67 -15.89 -1.00 -34.57
C ILE A 67 -16.25 -1.03 -33.09
N THR A 68 -15.56 -1.81 -32.27
CA THR A 68 -15.81 -1.89 -30.83
C THR A 68 -15.47 -0.57 -30.14
N ALA A 69 -14.41 0.13 -30.59
CA ALA A 69 -14.10 1.48 -30.12
C ALA A 69 -15.20 2.50 -30.47
N LEU A 70 -15.77 2.43 -31.67
CA LEU A 70 -16.94 3.23 -32.05
C LEU A 70 -18.16 2.91 -31.16
N GLY A 71 -18.42 1.62 -30.89
CA GLY A 71 -19.50 1.17 -30.01
C GLY A 71 -19.37 1.73 -28.59
N THR A 72 -18.15 1.71 -28.05
CA THR A 72 -17.86 2.29 -26.73
C THR A 72 -18.12 3.81 -26.70
N CYS A 73 -17.73 4.54 -27.76
CA CYS A 73 -18.03 5.97 -27.88
C CYS A 73 -19.53 6.23 -28.01
N ALA A 74 -20.24 5.47 -28.84
CA ALA A 74 -21.68 5.60 -29.05
C ALA A 74 -22.47 5.33 -27.75
N ALA A 75 -21.98 4.40 -26.92
CA ALA A 75 -22.61 4.06 -25.64
C ALA A 75 -22.33 5.04 -24.50
N ARG A 76 -21.47 6.05 -24.68
CA ARG A 76 -20.98 6.90 -23.59
C ARG A 76 -22.08 7.48 -22.71
N ASN A 77 -23.14 7.99 -23.31
CA ASN A 77 -24.21 8.74 -22.64
C ASN A 77 -25.41 7.88 -22.23
N PHE A 78 -25.35 6.55 -22.43
CA PHE A 78 -26.44 5.65 -22.07
C PHE A 78 -26.29 5.10 -20.67
N THR A 79 -27.39 4.96 -19.95
CA THR A 79 -27.48 4.15 -18.74
C THR A 79 -27.57 2.66 -19.11
N PHE A 80 -27.30 1.78 -18.16
CA PHE A 80 -27.45 0.33 -18.40
C PHE A 80 -28.89 -0.06 -18.76
N THR A 81 -29.87 0.54 -18.11
CA THR A 81 -31.30 0.33 -18.41
C THR A 81 -31.65 0.73 -19.84
N GLN A 82 -31.12 1.85 -20.33
CA GLN A 82 -31.30 2.28 -21.71
C GLN A 82 -30.65 1.30 -22.71
N LEU A 83 -29.45 0.81 -22.42
CA LEU A 83 -28.78 -0.19 -23.27
C LEU A 83 -29.57 -1.49 -23.35
N ARG A 84 -30.20 -1.95 -22.27
CA ARG A 84 -31.09 -3.13 -22.30
C ARG A 84 -32.37 -2.92 -23.07
N SER A 85 -32.83 -1.70 -23.26
CA SER A 85 -34.03 -1.39 -24.04
C SER A 85 -33.80 -1.34 -25.56
N VAL A 86 -32.54 -1.41 -26.01
CA VAL A 86 -32.17 -1.45 -27.44
C VAL A 86 -32.76 -2.70 -28.09
N LYS A 87 -33.25 -2.54 -29.31
CA LYS A 87 -33.83 -3.65 -30.11
C LYS A 87 -33.06 -3.83 -31.43
N PRO A 88 -32.55 -5.03 -31.73
CA PRO A 88 -32.60 -6.26 -30.92
C PRO A 88 -31.78 -6.08 -29.60
N PRO A 89 -32.11 -6.85 -28.53
CA PRO A 89 -31.42 -6.72 -27.26
C PRO A 89 -29.95 -7.10 -27.40
N ILE A 90 -29.09 -6.37 -26.71
CA ILE A 90 -27.65 -6.66 -26.66
C ILE A 90 -27.44 -7.97 -25.87
N ASP A 91 -26.82 -8.95 -26.51
CA ASP A 91 -26.49 -10.23 -25.88
C ASP A 91 -25.09 -10.16 -25.22
N PHE A 92 -25.06 -9.78 -23.93
CA PHE A 92 -23.83 -9.72 -23.15
C PHE A 92 -23.16 -11.08 -23.00
N VAL A 93 -23.97 -12.14 -22.82
CA VAL A 93 -23.44 -13.50 -22.61
C VAL A 93 -22.73 -13.99 -23.86
N ALA A 94 -23.30 -13.78 -25.05
CA ALA A 94 -22.61 -14.07 -26.30
C ALA A 94 -21.32 -13.23 -26.43
N GLY A 95 -21.37 -11.94 -26.09
CA GLY A 95 -20.21 -11.07 -26.13
C GLY A 95 -19.07 -11.51 -25.20
N PHE A 96 -19.36 -12.14 -24.06
CA PHE A 96 -18.36 -12.70 -23.15
C PHE A 96 -17.76 -14.02 -23.63
N LYS A 97 -18.54 -14.85 -24.34
CA LYS A 97 -18.13 -16.17 -24.81
C LYS A 97 -17.32 -16.15 -26.12
N VAL A 98 -17.35 -15.03 -26.85
CA VAL A 98 -16.56 -14.89 -28.09
C VAL A 98 -15.06 -14.79 -27.74
N PRO A 99 -14.17 -15.56 -28.41
CA PRO A 99 -12.72 -15.49 -28.17
C PRO A 99 -12.07 -14.27 -28.86
N SER A 100 -12.62 -13.09 -28.64
CA SER A 100 -12.18 -11.81 -29.21
C SER A 100 -12.06 -10.75 -28.13
N PRO A 101 -10.84 -10.40 -27.68
CA PRO A 101 -10.64 -9.39 -26.66
C PRO A 101 -11.33 -8.05 -26.91
N PRO A 102 -11.34 -7.48 -28.14
CA PRO A 102 -12.04 -6.22 -28.40
C PRO A 102 -13.56 -6.32 -28.16
N VAL A 103 -14.18 -7.47 -28.53
CA VAL A 103 -15.61 -7.70 -28.31
C VAL A 103 -15.90 -7.86 -26.83
N ASN A 104 -15.07 -8.62 -26.10
CA ASN A 104 -15.20 -8.77 -24.65
C ASN A 104 -15.08 -7.41 -23.95
N LEU A 105 -14.10 -6.56 -24.33
CA LEU A 105 -13.92 -5.22 -23.75
C LEU A 105 -15.12 -4.30 -24.03
N LEU A 106 -15.71 -4.36 -25.23
CA LEU A 106 -16.94 -3.63 -25.53
C LEU A 106 -18.07 -4.09 -24.60
N ALA A 107 -18.34 -5.39 -24.53
CA ALA A 107 -19.41 -5.94 -23.69
C ALA A 107 -19.21 -5.56 -22.21
N LEU A 108 -17.97 -5.63 -21.70
CA LEU A 108 -17.61 -5.23 -20.35
C LEU A 108 -17.79 -3.72 -20.12
N SER A 109 -17.44 -2.87 -21.09
CA SER A 109 -17.62 -1.42 -20.99
C SER A 109 -19.10 -1.02 -20.92
N LEU A 110 -19.96 -1.75 -21.62
CA LEU A 110 -21.41 -1.57 -21.55
C LEU A 110 -21.99 -2.07 -20.22
N LEU A 111 -21.51 -3.23 -19.72
CA LEU A 111 -21.94 -3.78 -18.43
C LEU A 111 -21.48 -2.93 -17.25
N ALA A 112 -20.29 -2.35 -17.31
CA ALA A 112 -19.73 -1.51 -16.24
C ALA A 112 -20.62 -0.31 -15.88
N LYS A 113 -21.51 0.11 -16.80
CA LYS A 113 -22.50 1.17 -16.54
C LYS A 113 -23.52 0.77 -15.47
N ALA A 114 -23.77 -0.53 -15.30
CA ALA A 114 -24.64 -1.02 -14.22
C ALA A 114 -24.04 -0.78 -12.81
N GLY A 115 -22.73 -0.57 -12.70
CA GLY A 115 -22.07 -0.18 -11.45
C GLY A 115 -22.25 1.29 -11.08
N GLN A 116 -23.06 2.07 -11.80
CA GLN A 116 -23.31 3.49 -11.50
C GLN A 116 -24.52 3.72 -10.58
N ALA A 117 -25.42 2.74 -10.48
CA ALA A 117 -26.61 2.84 -9.62
C ALA A 117 -26.98 1.47 -9.01
N PRO A 118 -27.37 1.42 -7.71
CA PRO A 118 -27.77 0.17 -7.05
C PRO A 118 -28.92 -0.55 -7.74
N SER A 119 -29.88 0.19 -8.30
CA SER A 119 -31.02 -0.37 -9.04
C SER A 119 -30.57 -1.08 -10.33
N GLU A 120 -29.57 -0.57 -11.03
CA GLU A 120 -29.02 -1.20 -12.23
C GLU A 120 -28.15 -2.41 -11.89
N ALA A 121 -27.37 -2.34 -10.81
CA ALA A 121 -26.63 -3.49 -10.27
C ALA A 121 -27.58 -4.63 -9.85
N ALA A 122 -28.72 -4.31 -9.24
CA ALA A 122 -29.76 -5.28 -8.89
C ALA A 122 -30.32 -6.02 -10.10
N ILE A 123 -30.47 -5.34 -11.26
CA ILE A 123 -30.89 -5.98 -12.53
C ILE A 123 -29.87 -7.03 -12.97
N VAL A 124 -28.56 -6.70 -12.90
CA VAL A 124 -27.48 -7.64 -13.22
C VAL A 124 -27.51 -8.83 -12.26
N ALA A 125 -27.66 -8.59 -10.94
CA ALA A 125 -27.77 -9.64 -9.94
C ALA A 125 -28.95 -10.61 -10.19
N GLY A 126 -30.03 -10.13 -10.81
CA GLY A 126 -31.19 -10.95 -11.21
C GLY A 126 -30.87 -11.95 -12.33
N ASP A 127 -29.87 -11.70 -13.15
CA ASP A 127 -29.49 -12.53 -14.29
C ASP A 127 -28.33 -13.48 -13.94
N LEU A 128 -28.66 -14.72 -13.59
CA LEU A 128 -27.69 -15.73 -13.17
C LEU A 128 -26.69 -16.08 -14.30
N GLU A 129 -27.16 -16.19 -15.54
CA GLU A 129 -26.30 -16.56 -16.67
C GLU A 129 -25.30 -15.46 -16.98
N LEU A 130 -25.73 -14.20 -16.93
CA LEU A 130 -24.87 -13.03 -17.12
C LEU A 130 -23.76 -12.97 -16.07
N VAL A 131 -24.11 -13.10 -14.77
CA VAL A 131 -23.11 -13.07 -13.69
C VAL A 131 -22.18 -14.27 -13.77
N SER A 132 -22.71 -15.48 -14.09
CA SER A 132 -21.87 -16.68 -14.25
C SER A 132 -20.88 -16.52 -15.40
N SER A 133 -21.33 -16.04 -16.56
CA SER A 133 -20.46 -15.83 -17.72
C SER A 133 -19.42 -14.73 -17.50
N LEU A 134 -19.77 -13.69 -16.73
CA LEU A 134 -18.82 -12.63 -16.34
C LEU A 134 -17.70 -13.19 -15.46
N VAL A 135 -18.04 -14.00 -14.45
CA VAL A 135 -17.05 -14.64 -13.55
C VAL A 135 -16.19 -15.66 -14.32
N GLU A 136 -16.80 -16.42 -15.21
CA GLU A 136 -16.08 -17.36 -16.08
C GLU A 136 -15.08 -16.62 -16.98
N LEU A 137 -15.50 -15.55 -17.66
CA LEU A 137 -14.63 -14.71 -18.47
C LEU A 137 -13.47 -14.13 -17.63
N TRP A 138 -13.78 -13.56 -16.46
CA TRP A 138 -12.77 -12.99 -15.57
C TRP A 138 -11.68 -13.98 -15.21
N LEU A 139 -12.04 -15.20 -14.79
CA LEU A 139 -11.08 -16.20 -14.33
C LEU A 139 -10.36 -16.92 -15.47
N SER A 140 -11.05 -17.17 -16.61
CA SER A 140 -10.53 -18.05 -17.68
C SER A 140 -9.83 -17.33 -18.82
N THR A 141 -10.07 -16.02 -19.03
CA THR A 141 -9.48 -15.32 -20.18
C THR A 141 -7.94 -15.25 -20.12
N PRO A 142 -7.25 -15.54 -21.24
CA PRO A 142 -5.80 -15.34 -21.31
C PRO A 142 -5.39 -13.86 -21.42
N SER A 143 -6.31 -12.96 -21.79
CA SER A 143 -6.06 -11.52 -21.93
C SER A 143 -6.07 -10.83 -20.57
N THR A 144 -4.96 -10.22 -20.18
CA THR A 144 -4.86 -9.43 -18.94
C THR A 144 -5.78 -8.21 -18.97
N ALA A 145 -5.91 -7.54 -20.13
CA ALA A 145 -6.80 -6.38 -20.27
C ALA A 145 -8.27 -6.75 -20.08
N VAL A 146 -8.72 -7.88 -20.65
CA VAL A 146 -10.10 -8.38 -20.51
C VAL A 146 -10.35 -8.81 -19.06
N SER A 147 -9.40 -9.52 -18.44
CA SER A 147 -9.51 -9.92 -17.03
C SER A 147 -9.60 -8.73 -16.09
N GLN A 148 -8.76 -7.70 -16.30
CA GLN A 148 -8.81 -6.49 -15.49
C GLN A 148 -10.14 -5.75 -15.66
N ALA A 149 -10.62 -5.58 -16.89
CA ALA A 149 -11.90 -4.93 -17.16
C ALA A 149 -13.09 -5.73 -16.57
N ALA A 150 -13.03 -7.07 -16.60
CA ALA A 150 -14.05 -7.92 -15.97
C ALA A 150 -14.01 -7.80 -14.44
N PHE A 151 -12.82 -7.79 -13.84
CA PHE A 151 -12.63 -7.54 -12.41
C PHE A 151 -13.17 -6.18 -11.99
N ASP A 152 -12.85 -5.12 -12.74
CA ASP A 152 -13.30 -3.76 -12.45
C ASP A 152 -14.84 -3.65 -12.56
N ALA A 153 -15.45 -4.32 -13.54
CA ALA A 153 -16.91 -4.39 -13.67
C ALA A 153 -17.55 -5.15 -12.50
N ILE A 154 -17.01 -6.31 -12.11
CA ILE A 154 -17.47 -7.08 -10.94
C ILE A 154 -17.36 -6.20 -9.68
N TRP A 155 -16.20 -5.55 -9.50
CA TRP A 155 -15.95 -4.75 -8.31
C TRP A 155 -16.88 -3.53 -8.23
N ALA A 156 -17.11 -2.81 -9.33
CA ALA A 156 -18.05 -1.70 -9.39
C ALA A 156 -19.49 -2.12 -9.01
N LEU A 157 -19.93 -3.28 -9.49
CA LEU A 157 -21.25 -3.85 -9.13
C LEU A 157 -21.33 -4.20 -7.63
N LEU A 158 -20.28 -4.79 -7.06
CA LEU A 158 -20.23 -5.16 -5.65
C LEU A 158 -20.14 -3.92 -4.75
N GLU A 159 -19.38 -2.91 -5.15
CA GLU A 159 -19.16 -1.70 -4.35
C GLU A 159 -20.41 -0.82 -4.28
N ILE A 160 -21.13 -0.64 -5.40
CA ILE A 160 -22.39 0.14 -5.42
C ILE A 160 -23.54 -0.57 -4.67
N ASP A 161 -23.47 -1.90 -4.53
CA ASP A 161 -24.50 -2.72 -3.86
C ASP A 161 -24.18 -3.00 -2.38
N LEU A 162 -23.19 -2.29 -1.80
CA LEU A 162 -22.92 -2.39 -0.37
C LEU A 162 -24.10 -1.85 0.44
N VAL A 163 -24.53 -2.63 1.42
CA VAL A 163 -25.50 -2.18 2.44
C VAL A 163 -24.75 -1.30 3.43
N SER A 164 -25.19 -0.06 3.61
CA SER A 164 -24.63 0.81 4.66
C SER A 164 -24.84 0.19 6.04
N ALA A 165 -23.73 -0.02 6.76
CA ALA A 165 -23.76 -0.53 8.14
C ALA A 165 -24.30 0.51 9.16
N LEU A 166 -25.02 1.55 8.72
CA LEU A 166 -25.46 2.69 9.52
C LEU A 166 -26.77 2.47 10.27
N GLU A 167 -27.40 1.28 10.22
CA GLU A 167 -28.64 1.04 10.96
C GLU A 167 -28.48 0.87 12.49
N SER A 168 -27.30 1.06 13.08
CA SER A 168 -27.12 0.85 14.53
C SER A 168 -26.41 1.97 15.29
N ALA A 169 -26.29 3.17 14.75
CA ALA A 169 -25.81 4.31 15.53
C ALA A 169 -26.69 5.53 15.29
N GLU A 170 -27.49 5.87 16.30
CA GLU A 170 -28.19 7.16 16.42
C GLU A 170 -27.17 8.30 16.26
N TYR A 171 -27.10 8.90 15.07
CA TYR A 171 -26.34 10.12 14.85
C TYR A 171 -27.29 11.27 14.54
N HIS A 172 -27.45 12.13 15.54
CA HIS A 172 -28.06 13.45 15.38
C HIS A 172 -27.04 14.38 14.71
N GLY A 173 -27.22 14.60 13.41
CA GLY A 173 -26.42 15.57 12.66
C GLY A 173 -26.99 15.76 11.26
N ASN A 174 -27.60 16.94 11.04
CA ASN A 174 -28.18 17.37 9.78
C ASN A 174 -27.11 17.56 8.71
N ASP A 175 -26.81 16.53 7.91
CA ASP A 175 -26.29 16.64 6.55
C ASP A 175 -26.44 15.26 5.87
N ILE A 176 -27.67 14.95 5.50
CA ILE A 176 -28.02 13.72 4.77
C ILE A 176 -27.75 13.98 3.29
N ARG A 177 -26.58 13.61 2.78
CA ARG A 177 -26.46 13.23 1.38
C ARG A 177 -27.00 11.81 1.25
N GLU A 178 -28.25 11.69 0.84
CA GLU A 178 -28.89 10.44 0.44
C GLU A 178 -28.20 9.88 -0.81
N SER A 179 -27.11 9.13 -0.64
CA SER A 179 -26.70 8.19 -1.66
C SER A 179 -27.63 6.96 -1.55
N PRO A 180 -28.26 6.50 -2.64
CA PRO A 180 -29.14 5.35 -2.60
C PRO A 180 -28.37 4.12 -2.09
N GLU A 181 -28.87 3.50 -1.02
CA GLU A 181 -28.23 2.34 -0.39
C GLU A 181 -28.38 1.09 -1.25
N GLY A 182 -27.30 0.29 -1.34
CA GLY A 182 -27.32 -1.02 -1.98
C GLY A 182 -28.11 -2.04 -1.14
N GLN A 183 -28.67 -3.05 -1.81
CA GLN A 183 -29.48 -4.10 -1.18
C GLN A 183 -28.69 -5.40 -0.90
N GLY A 184 -27.42 -5.46 -1.27
CA GLY A 184 -26.56 -6.64 -1.15
C GLY A 184 -26.97 -7.79 -2.09
N LEU A 185 -27.69 -7.52 -3.18
CA LEU A 185 -28.16 -8.53 -4.11
C LEU A 185 -27.04 -9.11 -4.95
N VAL A 186 -26.09 -8.27 -5.39
CA VAL A 186 -24.92 -8.71 -6.15
C VAL A 186 -24.02 -9.56 -5.26
N TRP A 187 -23.77 -9.14 -4.01
CA TRP A 187 -23.02 -9.93 -3.02
C TRP A 187 -23.65 -11.30 -2.78
N ARG A 188 -24.97 -11.34 -2.57
CA ARG A 188 -25.69 -12.60 -2.39
C ARG A 188 -25.62 -13.49 -3.63
N ARG A 189 -25.72 -12.92 -4.83
CA ARG A 189 -25.63 -13.66 -6.09
C ARG A 189 -24.22 -14.23 -6.28
N PHE A 190 -23.20 -13.43 -6.02
CA PHE A 190 -21.80 -13.83 -6.20
C PHE A 190 -21.39 -14.99 -5.27
N PHE A 191 -21.86 -14.95 -4.02
CA PHE A 191 -21.56 -15.96 -2.99
C PHE A 191 -22.68 -17.01 -2.83
N SER A 192 -23.40 -17.34 -3.88
CA SER A 192 -24.46 -18.36 -3.84
C SER A 192 -24.51 -19.24 -5.09
N GLY A 193 -24.92 -20.50 -4.91
CA GLY A 193 -25.23 -21.45 -5.97
C GLY A 193 -24.13 -21.61 -7.02
N ARG A 194 -24.52 -21.52 -8.31
CA ARG A 194 -23.63 -21.77 -9.46
C ARG A 194 -22.43 -20.80 -9.52
N VAL A 195 -22.63 -19.52 -9.24
CA VAL A 195 -21.56 -18.51 -9.32
C VAL A 195 -20.46 -18.83 -8.31
N TYR A 196 -20.85 -19.13 -7.07
CA TYR A 196 -19.91 -19.56 -6.03
C TYR A 196 -19.15 -20.82 -6.43
N GLY A 197 -19.83 -21.80 -7.04
CA GLY A 197 -19.21 -23.03 -7.53
C GLY A 197 -18.15 -22.81 -8.61
N LEU A 198 -18.32 -21.79 -9.48
CA LEU A 198 -17.32 -21.44 -10.49
C LEU A 198 -15.99 -20.99 -9.90
N LEU A 199 -16.01 -20.27 -8.76
CA LEU A 199 -14.78 -19.84 -8.08
C LEU A 199 -13.91 -21.03 -7.65
N PHE A 200 -14.54 -22.15 -7.29
CA PHE A 200 -13.82 -23.39 -6.92
C PHE A 200 -13.41 -24.18 -8.17
N SER A 201 -14.33 -24.43 -9.09
CA SER A 201 -14.08 -25.35 -10.22
C SER A 201 -13.02 -24.80 -11.18
N LEU A 202 -12.98 -23.49 -11.42
CA LEU A 202 -12.00 -22.87 -12.31
C LEU A 202 -10.61 -22.73 -11.67
N CYS A 203 -10.53 -22.74 -10.34
CA CYS A 203 -9.27 -22.59 -9.61
C CYS A 203 -8.71 -23.94 -9.07
N SER A 204 -9.53 -24.98 -8.93
CA SER A 204 -9.11 -26.26 -8.37
C SER A 204 -8.22 -27.05 -9.33
N LEU A 205 -7.07 -27.50 -8.83
CA LEU A 205 -6.18 -28.41 -9.57
C LEU A 205 -6.63 -29.88 -9.50
N ARG A 206 -7.62 -30.21 -8.64
CA ARG A 206 -8.09 -31.58 -8.40
C ARG A 206 -9.09 -32.07 -9.46
N GLU A 207 -9.65 -31.18 -10.22
CA GLU A 207 -10.65 -31.52 -11.23
C GLU A 207 -10.10 -31.32 -12.65
N ASP A 208 -10.38 -32.27 -13.52
CA ASP A 208 -10.23 -32.10 -14.94
C ASP A 208 -11.32 -31.11 -15.42
N GLY A 209 -10.90 -30.03 -16.03
CA GLY A 209 -11.79 -28.94 -16.48
C GLY A 209 -11.30 -28.35 -17.79
N PRO A 210 -12.00 -27.33 -18.31
CA PRO A 210 -11.65 -26.69 -19.59
C PRO A 210 -10.30 -25.95 -19.54
N LEU A 211 -9.81 -25.62 -18.34
CA LEU A 211 -8.58 -24.86 -18.15
C LEU A 211 -7.37 -25.79 -17.93
N SER A 212 -6.26 -25.47 -18.61
CA SER A 212 -4.96 -26.08 -18.36
C SER A 212 -4.44 -25.73 -16.95
N LYS A 213 -3.44 -26.48 -16.45
CA LYS A 213 -2.81 -26.19 -15.13
C LYS A 213 -2.33 -24.73 -15.05
N ARG A 214 -1.72 -24.21 -16.14
CA ARG A 214 -1.23 -22.83 -16.19
C ARG A 214 -2.37 -21.79 -16.12
N GLU A 215 -3.47 -22.03 -16.81
CA GLU A 215 -4.63 -21.13 -16.76
C GLU A 215 -5.28 -21.15 -15.37
N LYS A 216 -5.34 -22.32 -14.72
CA LYS A 216 -5.80 -22.44 -13.34
C LYS A 216 -4.92 -21.68 -12.36
N THR A 217 -3.58 -21.70 -12.49
CA THR A 217 -2.70 -20.91 -11.61
C THR A 217 -2.90 -19.41 -11.80
N ILE A 218 -3.19 -18.95 -13.02
CA ILE A 218 -3.55 -17.54 -13.27
C ILE A 218 -4.90 -17.22 -12.60
N ALA A 219 -5.89 -18.09 -12.73
CA ALA A 219 -7.19 -17.92 -12.08
C ALA A 219 -7.06 -17.88 -10.54
N GLN A 220 -6.18 -18.72 -9.96
CA GLN A 220 -5.87 -18.72 -8.53
C GLN A 220 -5.34 -17.37 -8.05
N GLY A 221 -4.38 -16.76 -8.77
CA GLY A 221 -3.85 -15.43 -8.45
C GLY A 221 -4.95 -14.36 -8.47
N ARG A 222 -5.79 -14.36 -9.52
CA ARG A 222 -6.94 -13.45 -9.64
C ARG A 222 -7.93 -13.59 -8.48
N LEU A 223 -8.21 -14.83 -8.07
CA LEU A 223 -9.10 -15.09 -6.95
C LEU A 223 -8.51 -14.60 -5.62
N MET A 224 -7.19 -14.76 -5.39
CA MET A 224 -6.52 -14.24 -4.20
C MET A 224 -6.65 -12.71 -4.12
N ASP A 225 -6.34 -11.99 -5.21
CA ASP A 225 -6.46 -10.52 -5.28
C ASP A 225 -7.91 -10.05 -5.00
N PHE A 226 -8.88 -10.78 -5.53
CA PHE A 226 -10.30 -10.51 -5.27
C PHE A 226 -10.65 -10.71 -3.79
N LEU A 227 -10.21 -11.81 -3.16
CA LEU A 227 -10.56 -12.12 -1.78
C LEU A 227 -9.99 -11.12 -0.79
N VAL A 228 -8.81 -10.54 -1.04
CA VAL A 228 -8.28 -9.44 -0.22
C VAL A 228 -9.21 -8.23 -0.24
N LYS A 229 -9.65 -7.81 -1.43
CA LYS A 229 -10.59 -6.68 -1.56
C LYS A 229 -11.96 -7.00 -0.97
N ALA A 230 -12.48 -8.20 -1.23
CA ALA A 230 -13.78 -8.65 -0.71
C ALA A 230 -13.76 -8.75 0.83
N GLY A 231 -12.66 -9.26 1.40
CA GLY A 231 -12.47 -9.39 2.83
C GLY A 231 -12.49 -8.05 3.57
N ARG A 232 -11.90 -7.01 2.99
CA ARG A 232 -11.95 -5.63 3.54
C ARG A 232 -13.36 -5.05 3.61
N ARG A 233 -14.29 -5.54 2.79
CA ARG A 233 -15.68 -5.07 2.75
C ARG A 233 -16.63 -6.02 3.47
N ARG A 234 -16.47 -7.33 3.28
CA ARG A 234 -17.38 -8.37 3.73
C ARG A 234 -16.61 -9.62 4.15
N TRP A 235 -15.86 -9.51 5.26
CA TRP A 235 -15.12 -10.63 5.83
C TRP A 235 -16.00 -11.85 6.09
N ASP A 236 -17.23 -11.62 6.56
CA ASP A 236 -18.23 -12.65 6.82
C ASP A 236 -18.48 -13.56 5.62
N LEU A 237 -18.52 -12.98 4.41
CA LEU A 237 -18.84 -13.73 3.19
C LEU A 237 -17.71 -14.66 2.75
N ILE A 238 -16.47 -14.30 2.99
CA ILE A 238 -15.33 -15.10 2.56
C ILE A 238 -14.88 -16.12 3.61
N SER A 239 -15.11 -15.85 4.89
CA SER A 239 -14.60 -16.66 6.01
C SER A 239 -15.59 -17.69 6.56
N THR A 240 -16.89 -17.56 6.25
CA THR A 240 -17.93 -18.47 6.74
C THR A 240 -18.50 -19.36 5.63
N PRO A 241 -19.05 -20.55 5.97
CA PRO A 241 -19.71 -21.43 5.01
C PRO A 241 -20.88 -20.73 4.30
N ARG A 242 -21.02 -20.93 2.99
CA ARG A 242 -22.09 -20.36 2.16
C ARG A 242 -22.93 -21.39 1.44
N VAL A 243 -22.28 -22.38 0.83
CA VAL A 243 -22.92 -23.46 0.08
C VAL A 243 -22.27 -24.78 0.51
N PRO A 244 -22.80 -25.41 1.57
CA PRO A 244 -22.17 -26.59 2.20
C PRO A 244 -21.88 -27.75 1.23
N GLU A 245 -22.68 -27.92 0.19
CA GLU A 245 -22.47 -28.95 -0.83
C GLU A 245 -21.16 -28.71 -1.61
N ILE A 246 -20.90 -27.47 -2.00
CA ILE A 246 -19.67 -27.07 -2.72
C ILE A 246 -18.49 -27.21 -1.78
N GLU A 247 -18.57 -26.64 -0.58
CA GLU A 247 -17.49 -26.66 0.40
C GLU A 247 -17.10 -28.06 0.81
N THR A 248 -18.08 -28.96 0.99
CA THR A 248 -17.84 -30.38 1.28
C THR A 248 -17.15 -31.08 0.11
N LYS A 249 -17.57 -30.81 -1.14
CA LYS A 249 -16.93 -31.35 -2.34
C LYS A 249 -15.44 -31.01 -2.38
N TYR A 250 -15.06 -29.78 -2.04
CA TYR A 250 -13.68 -29.31 -2.05
C TYR A 250 -12.95 -29.47 -0.71
N GLN A 251 -13.57 -30.15 0.28
CA GLN A 251 -13.00 -30.42 1.60
C GLN A 251 -12.56 -29.15 2.35
N CYS A 252 -13.36 -28.10 2.31
CA CYS A 252 -13.12 -26.83 2.96
C CYS A 252 -14.34 -26.36 3.73
N THR A 253 -14.17 -25.35 4.58
CA THR A 253 -15.24 -24.74 5.39
C THR A 253 -15.71 -23.39 4.84
N SER A 254 -14.96 -22.80 3.91
CA SER A 254 -15.26 -21.53 3.27
C SER A 254 -14.38 -21.34 2.04
N ILE A 255 -14.66 -20.32 1.22
CA ILE A 255 -13.79 -20.01 0.08
C ILE A 255 -12.40 -19.56 0.54
N LEU A 256 -12.30 -18.84 1.64
CA LEU A 256 -11.01 -18.44 2.21
C LEU A 256 -10.21 -19.67 2.65
N HIS A 257 -10.85 -20.66 3.30
CA HIS A 257 -10.19 -21.91 3.66
C HIS A 257 -9.75 -22.71 2.43
N PHE A 258 -10.58 -22.76 1.38
CA PHE A 258 -10.19 -23.39 0.11
C PHE A 258 -8.93 -22.75 -0.47
N VAL A 259 -8.89 -21.42 -0.59
CA VAL A 259 -7.77 -20.69 -1.20
C VAL A 259 -6.49 -20.84 -0.37
N THR A 260 -6.59 -20.77 0.95
CA THR A 260 -5.43 -20.80 1.84
C THR A 260 -4.84 -22.20 2.06
N CYS A 261 -5.67 -23.26 2.01
CA CYS A 261 -5.27 -24.60 2.43
C CYS A 261 -5.37 -25.67 1.33
N GLY A 262 -6.18 -25.46 0.29
CA GLY A 262 -6.52 -26.53 -0.66
C GLY A 262 -6.36 -26.22 -2.14
N MET A 263 -6.20 -24.95 -2.51
CA MET A 263 -6.20 -24.51 -3.90
C MET A 263 -4.83 -24.59 -4.57
N VAL A 264 -3.79 -24.17 -3.84
CA VAL A 264 -2.44 -23.98 -4.38
C VAL A 264 -1.59 -25.23 -4.24
N ASP A 265 -0.88 -25.57 -5.31
CA ASP A 265 0.21 -26.56 -5.30
C ASP A 265 1.49 -25.87 -4.80
N THR A 266 1.84 -26.11 -3.53
CA THR A 266 3.03 -25.49 -2.90
C THR A 266 4.35 -26.04 -3.43
N SER A 267 4.36 -27.08 -4.26
CA SER A 267 5.55 -27.51 -5.00
C SER A 267 5.89 -26.57 -6.16
N ASP A 268 4.91 -25.76 -6.62
CA ASP A 268 5.15 -24.63 -7.52
C ASP A 268 5.60 -23.42 -6.68
N VAL A 269 6.88 -23.13 -6.70
CA VAL A 269 7.51 -22.05 -5.91
C VAL A 269 6.89 -20.69 -6.17
N LEU A 270 6.51 -20.38 -7.43
CA LEU A 270 5.89 -19.09 -7.77
C LEU A 270 4.50 -18.97 -7.16
N MET A 271 3.74 -20.06 -7.18
CA MET A 271 2.42 -20.07 -6.55
C MET A 271 2.51 -20.07 -5.03
N HIS A 272 3.52 -20.72 -4.46
CA HIS A 272 3.80 -20.66 -3.02
C HIS A 272 4.18 -19.22 -2.59
N MET A 273 5.02 -18.51 -3.37
CA MET A 273 5.32 -17.09 -3.15
C MET A 273 4.04 -16.23 -3.18
N THR A 274 3.18 -16.47 -4.17
CA THR A 274 1.91 -15.76 -4.32
C THR A 274 1.00 -15.99 -3.11
N LEU A 275 0.93 -17.24 -2.63
CA LEU A 275 0.17 -17.62 -1.44
C LEU A 275 0.70 -16.92 -0.17
N LEU A 276 2.03 -16.85 0.02
CA LEU A 276 2.64 -16.17 1.17
C LEU A 276 2.40 -14.65 1.12
N ASN A 277 2.45 -14.05 -0.06
CA ASN A 277 2.07 -12.64 -0.24
C ASN A 277 0.58 -12.42 0.06
N PHE A 278 -0.29 -13.33 -0.37
CA PHE A 278 -1.70 -13.30 -0.02
C PHE A 278 -1.91 -13.36 1.50
N PHE A 279 -1.19 -14.22 2.23
CA PHE A 279 -1.27 -14.25 3.70
C PHE A 279 -0.82 -12.92 4.33
N ARG A 280 0.21 -12.27 3.78
CA ARG A 280 0.63 -10.93 4.22
C ARG A 280 -0.45 -9.88 4.00
N GLU A 281 -1.12 -9.90 2.85
CA GLU A 281 -2.20 -8.97 2.54
C GLU A 281 -3.46 -9.22 3.38
N LEU A 282 -3.72 -10.47 3.79
CA LEU A 282 -4.78 -10.78 4.75
C LEU A 282 -4.53 -10.14 6.11
N LEU A 283 -3.28 -10.02 6.57
CA LEU A 283 -2.97 -9.35 7.85
C LEU A 283 -3.43 -7.88 7.87
N ASP A 284 -3.45 -7.20 6.72
CA ASP A 284 -3.87 -5.80 6.60
C ASP A 284 -5.42 -5.64 6.57
N ILE A 285 -6.16 -6.75 6.49
CA ILE A 285 -7.62 -6.71 6.56
C ILE A 285 -8.03 -6.51 8.03
N ASP A 286 -8.80 -5.45 8.28
CA ASP A 286 -9.24 -5.05 9.63
C ASP A 286 -8.08 -4.91 10.65
N GLY A 287 -6.88 -4.58 10.16
CA GLY A 287 -5.79 -4.16 11.03
C GLY A 287 -6.20 -2.96 11.91
N PRO A 288 -5.48 -2.70 13.02
CA PRO A 288 -5.88 -1.68 14.02
C PRO A 288 -6.11 -0.27 13.48
N GLY A 289 -5.67 0.02 12.24
CA GLY A 289 -5.88 1.32 11.56
C GLY A 289 -7.16 1.42 10.70
N LEU A 290 -7.85 0.30 10.42
CA LEU A 290 -9.00 0.23 9.51
C LEU A 290 -10.30 -0.22 10.19
N LEU A 291 -10.36 -0.25 11.52
CA LEU A 291 -11.55 -0.68 12.25
C LEU A 291 -12.79 0.01 11.70
N SER A 292 -13.50 -0.72 10.85
CA SER A 292 -14.87 -0.45 10.48
C SER A 292 -15.68 -0.25 11.76
N ARG A 293 -16.44 0.84 11.82
CA ARG A 293 -17.22 1.33 12.97
C ARG A 293 -18.17 0.30 13.62
N SER A 294 -18.30 -0.91 13.08
CA SER A 294 -19.25 -1.94 13.55
C SER A 294 -18.71 -2.86 14.66
N TYR A 295 -17.44 -2.83 15.00
CA TYR A 295 -16.83 -3.74 15.99
C TYR A 295 -16.45 -3.07 17.32
N VAL A 296 -17.03 -1.91 17.62
CA VAL A 296 -16.72 -1.09 18.83
C VAL A 296 -17.16 -1.75 20.15
N GLN A 297 -17.69 -2.96 20.19
CA GLN A 297 -18.25 -3.55 21.41
C GLN A 297 -17.48 -4.70 22.06
N SER A 298 -16.27 -5.06 21.65
CA SER A 298 -15.49 -6.01 22.46
C SER A 298 -14.06 -5.56 22.70
N THR A 299 -13.81 -5.19 23.93
CA THR A 299 -12.57 -5.39 24.72
C THR A 299 -11.28 -5.61 23.92
N SER A 300 -10.35 -4.62 23.96
CA SER A 300 -8.91 -4.74 23.63
C SER A 300 -8.59 -5.89 22.65
N THR A 301 -8.97 -5.76 21.37
CA THR A 301 -8.64 -6.76 20.36
C THR A 301 -7.16 -6.68 20.02
N ILE A 302 -6.40 -7.63 20.57
CA ILE A 302 -4.97 -7.84 20.32
C ILE A 302 -4.77 -8.41 18.91
N SER A 303 -5.82 -8.95 18.32
CA SER A 303 -5.86 -9.61 17.01
C SER A 303 -6.99 -9.09 16.13
N SER A 304 -6.98 -9.46 14.86
CA SER A 304 -8.08 -9.24 13.92
C SER A 304 -8.72 -10.55 13.50
N PRO A 305 -9.94 -10.54 12.91
CA PRO A 305 -10.54 -11.75 12.36
C PRO A 305 -9.65 -12.47 11.35
N ALA A 306 -8.85 -11.75 10.59
CA ALA A 306 -7.91 -12.31 9.63
C ALA A 306 -6.73 -12.99 10.32
N LEU A 307 -6.13 -12.36 11.33
CA LEU A 307 -5.06 -12.99 12.11
C LEU A 307 -5.58 -14.22 12.86
N ASP A 308 -6.75 -14.13 13.47
CA ASP A 308 -7.39 -15.26 14.18
C ASP A 308 -7.63 -16.44 13.24
N PHE A 309 -8.08 -16.19 12.00
CA PHE A 309 -8.23 -17.21 10.98
C PHE A 309 -6.88 -17.86 10.63
N LEU A 310 -5.84 -17.07 10.36
CA LEU A 310 -4.51 -17.59 10.03
C LEU A 310 -3.92 -18.42 11.19
N ILE A 311 -4.16 -18.05 12.43
CA ILE A 311 -3.76 -18.80 13.63
C ILE A 311 -4.55 -20.10 13.72
N ALA A 312 -5.88 -20.04 13.61
CA ALA A 312 -6.76 -21.20 13.73
C ALA A 312 -6.47 -22.27 12.67
N GLN A 313 -6.06 -21.87 11.46
CA GLN A 313 -5.67 -22.78 10.38
C GLN A 313 -4.20 -23.22 10.47
N GLY A 314 -3.44 -22.79 11.49
CA GLY A 314 -2.02 -23.11 11.64
C GLY A 314 -1.10 -22.45 10.62
N LEU A 315 -1.61 -21.57 9.77
CA LEU A 315 -0.87 -20.90 8.70
C LEU A 315 0.12 -19.90 9.26
N HIS A 316 -0.30 -19.11 10.26
CA HIS A 316 0.57 -18.18 10.97
C HIS A 316 1.80 -18.89 11.55
N SER A 317 1.60 -19.99 12.27
CA SER A 317 2.70 -20.76 12.87
C SER A 317 3.60 -21.39 11.80
N ARG A 318 3.04 -21.79 10.66
CA ARG A 318 3.81 -22.34 9.52
C ARG A 318 4.73 -21.30 8.92
N VAL A 319 4.22 -20.08 8.63
CA VAL A 319 5.05 -19.01 8.06
C VAL A 319 6.13 -18.55 9.04
N LEU A 320 5.78 -18.41 10.33
CA LEU A 320 6.79 -18.15 11.37
C LEU A 320 7.82 -19.27 11.46
N GLY A 321 7.42 -20.54 11.30
CA GLY A 321 8.30 -21.68 11.24
C GLY A 321 9.32 -21.57 10.10
N TYR A 322 8.89 -21.21 8.89
CA TYR A 322 9.78 -20.96 7.74
C TYR A 322 10.81 -19.86 8.03
N TYR A 323 10.43 -18.84 8.78
CA TYR A 323 11.36 -17.79 9.19
C TYR A 323 12.35 -18.26 10.26
N LEU A 324 11.87 -18.96 11.28
CA LEU A 324 12.68 -19.34 12.45
C LEU A 324 13.61 -20.53 12.20
N ASP A 325 13.19 -21.45 11.34
CA ASP A 325 13.90 -22.70 11.06
C ASP A 325 14.06 -22.91 9.54
N GLU A 326 15.23 -22.55 9.02
CA GLU A 326 15.58 -22.71 7.61
C GLU A 326 15.51 -24.16 7.11
N SER A 327 15.60 -25.13 8.00
CA SER A 327 15.56 -26.56 7.63
C SER A 327 14.17 -27.01 7.17
N GLN A 328 13.12 -26.21 7.41
CA GLN A 328 11.76 -26.51 6.95
C GLN A 328 11.55 -26.24 5.45
N LEU A 329 12.47 -25.54 4.82
CA LEU A 329 12.48 -25.28 3.38
C LEU A 329 13.73 -25.90 2.76
N ASP A 330 13.63 -26.40 1.56
CA ASP A 330 14.82 -26.81 0.82
C ASP A 330 15.64 -25.57 0.39
N SER A 331 16.86 -25.80 -0.10
CA SER A 331 17.77 -24.69 -0.46
C SER A 331 17.28 -23.84 -1.62
N VAL A 332 16.50 -24.41 -2.54
CA VAL A 332 15.91 -23.71 -3.69
C VAL A 332 14.72 -22.89 -3.24
N ASP A 333 13.83 -23.49 -2.46
CA ASP A 333 12.66 -22.81 -1.90
C ASP A 333 13.06 -21.64 -1.00
N THR A 334 14.11 -21.81 -0.18
CA THR A 334 14.64 -20.75 0.68
C THR A 334 15.04 -19.52 -0.13
N LEU A 335 15.65 -19.71 -1.30
CA LEU A 335 16.06 -18.58 -2.15
C LEU A 335 14.88 -17.70 -2.59
N TYR A 336 13.76 -18.31 -2.93
CA TYR A 336 12.58 -17.61 -3.45
C TYR A 336 11.58 -17.20 -2.36
N LEU A 337 11.38 -18.05 -1.34
CA LEU A 337 10.36 -17.84 -0.31
C LEU A 337 10.84 -16.96 0.85
N SER A 338 12.14 -16.76 1.03
CA SER A 338 12.67 -15.94 2.13
C SER A 338 12.12 -14.51 2.12
N SER A 339 12.02 -13.86 0.97
CA SER A 339 11.52 -12.49 0.85
C SER A 339 10.04 -12.35 1.25
N PRO A 340 9.08 -13.13 0.71
CA PRO A 340 7.68 -13.06 1.15
C PRO A 340 7.49 -13.50 2.61
N VAL A 341 8.26 -14.47 3.11
CA VAL A 341 8.24 -14.87 4.53
C VAL A 341 8.67 -13.71 5.43
N MET A 342 9.78 -13.05 5.12
CA MET A 342 10.26 -11.88 5.88
C MET A 342 9.27 -10.72 5.79
N GLY A 343 8.65 -10.49 4.61
CA GLY A 343 7.59 -9.52 4.43
C GLY A 343 6.37 -9.78 5.32
N TYR A 344 5.96 -11.04 5.45
CA TYR A 344 4.89 -11.45 6.36
C TYR A 344 5.24 -11.17 7.83
N VAL A 345 6.46 -11.56 8.27
CA VAL A 345 6.91 -11.34 9.65
C VAL A 345 6.99 -9.85 9.99
N ALA A 346 7.48 -9.04 9.05
CA ALA A 346 7.55 -7.59 9.21
C ALA A 346 6.15 -6.95 9.33
N GLU A 347 5.21 -7.33 8.46
CA GLU A 347 3.85 -6.81 8.50
C GLU A 347 3.11 -7.27 9.77
N TYR A 348 3.28 -8.54 10.17
CA TYR A 348 2.75 -9.04 11.44
C TYR A 348 3.27 -8.24 12.64
N ALA A 349 4.59 -8.02 12.73
CA ALA A 349 5.19 -7.27 13.83
C ALA A 349 4.71 -5.80 13.88
N LYS A 350 4.48 -5.18 12.72
CA LYS A 350 4.00 -3.81 12.56
C LYS A 350 2.53 -3.67 12.95
N LEU A 351 1.66 -4.56 12.44
CA LEU A 351 0.21 -4.46 12.63
C LEU A 351 -0.26 -5.01 13.98
N TYR A 352 0.43 -6.01 14.53
CA TYR A 352 0.03 -6.71 15.75
C TYR A 352 1.12 -6.70 16.83
N PRO A 353 1.68 -5.52 17.20
CA PRO A 353 2.75 -5.42 18.18
C PRO A 353 2.36 -6.02 19.53
N ASN A 354 1.13 -5.79 19.99
CA ASN A 354 0.64 -6.30 21.27
C ASN A 354 0.47 -7.83 21.27
N HIS A 355 0.03 -8.42 20.15
CA HIS A 355 -0.02 -9.88 20.01
C HIS A 355 1.39 -10.48 20.04
N LEU A 356 2.36 -9.85 19.36
CA LEU A 356 3.75 -10.28 19.40
C LEU A 356 4.36 -10.17 20.81
N LEU A 357 4.12 -9.07 21.54
CA LEU A 357 4.62 -8.86 22.90
C LEU A 357 4.02 -9.82 23.92
N GLN A 358 2.80 -10.29 23.71
CA GLN A 358 2.15 -11.33 24.53
C GLN A 358 2.51 -12.75 24.10
N GLY A 359 3.14 -12.90 22.95
CA GLY A 359 3.63 -14.16 22.43
C GLY A 359 4.69 -14.82 23.32
N SER A 360 5.08 -16.04 22.96
CA SER A 360 6.11 -16.75 23.71
C SER A 360 7.46 -16.03 23.63
N ARG A 361 8.18 -15.99 24.75
CA ARG A 361 9.56 -15.46 24.78
C ARG A 361 10.48 -16.14 23.78
N SER A 362 10.23 -17.42 23.49
CA SER A 362 10.99 -18.20 22.50
C SER A 362 10.76 -17.67 21.08
N LEU A 363 9.55 -17.23 20.73
CA LEU A 363 9.26 -16.64 19.42
C LEU A 363 10.04 -15.33 19.23
N VAL A 364 9.91 -14.42 20.19
CA VAL A 364 10.60 -13.12 20.16
C VAL A 364 12.12 -13.31 20.15
N GLY A 365 12.64 -14.16 21.02
CA GLY A 365 14.06 -14.50 21.06
C GLY A 365 14.56 -15.12 19.76
N GLY A 366 13.78 -15.99 19.14
CA GLY A 366 14.08 -16.59 17.83
C GLY A 366 14.16 -15.55 16.71
N ILE A 367 13.20 -14.60 16.66
CA ILE A 367 13.20 -13.51 15.68
C ILE A 367 14.47 -12.65 15.84
N LEU A 368 14.76 -12.20 17.06
CA LEU A 368 15.94 -11.39 17.34
C LEU A 368 17.26 -12.12 17.03
N PHE A 369 17.35 -13.39 17.37
CA PHE A 369 18.52 -14.22 17.05
C PHE A 369 18.75 -14.31 15.54
N ARG A 370 17.68 -14.52 14.76
CA ARG A 370 17.75 -14.56 13.28
C ARG A 370 18.21 -13.24 12.70
N ILE A 371 17.61 -12.13 13.15
CA ILE A 371 18.01 -10.78 12.71
C ILE A 371 19.49 -10.57 13.02
N ARG A 372 19.91 -10.81 14.26
CA ARG A 372 21.31 -10.66 14.67
C ARG A 372 22.26 -11.46 13.80
N ARG A 373 21.96 -12.76 13.58
CA ARG A 373 22.78 -13.62 12.72
C ARG A 373 22.93 -13.07 11.30
N ALA A 374 21.85 -12.52 10.73
CA ALA A 374 21.86 -11.95 9.41
C ALA A 374 22.59 -10.59 9.32
N LEU A 375 22.55 -9.80 10.39
CA LEU A 375 23.24 -8.49 10.45
C LEU A 375 24.72 -8.61 10.84
N ALA A 376 25.16 -9.77 11.36
CA ALA A 376 26.55 -10.02 11.74
C ALA A 376 27.43 -10.29 10.50
N ILE A 377 27.43 -9.37 9.56
CA ILE A 377 28.25 -9.40 8.33
C ILE A 377 29.44 -8.45 8.45
N SER A 378 30.47 -8.69 7.64
CA SER A 378 31.69 -7.89 7.68
C SER A 378 31.46 -6.46 7.16
N PRO A 379 32.30 -5.45 7.56
CA PRO A 379 32.22 -4.09 7.01
C PRO A 379 32.33 -4.03 5.47
N ALA A 380 33.09 -4.93 4.87
CA ALA A 380 33.19 -5.02 3.41
C ALA A 380 31.86 -5.47 2.77
N GLN A 381 31.15 -6.39 3.40
CA GLN A 381 29.81 -6.83 2.93
C GLN A 381 28.78 -5.71 3.09
N TRP A 382 28.82 -4.93 4.17
CA TRP A 382 27.98 -3.74 4.33
C TRP A 382 28.19 -2.71 3.19
N GLY A 383 29.44 -2.58 2.68
CA GLY A 383 29.77 -1.61 1.64
C GLY A 383 29.50 -2.09 0.21
N HIS A 384 29.67 -3.36 -0.04
CA HIS A 384 29.74 -3.89 -1.43
C HIS A 384 28.98 -5.20 -1.65
N GLY A 385 28.47 -5.83 -0.58
CA GLY A 385 27.72 -7.08 -0.64
C GLY A 385 26.22 -6.88 -0.75
N PRO A 386 25.45 -7.96 -0.94
CA PRO A 386 24.00 -7.93 -0.80
C PRO A 386 23.64 -7.64 0.65
N LEU A 387 22.73 -6.70 0.84
CA LEU A 387 22.25 -6.32 2.17
C LEU A 387 21.18 -7.29 2.67
N PRO A 388 21.08 -7.47 3.98
CA PRO A 388 20.02 -8.24 4.60
C PRO A 388 18.71 -7.44 4.71
N SER A 389 18.21 -6.91 3.59
CA SER A 389 17.08 -5.96 3.49
C SER A 389 15.82 -6.44 4.20
N GLY A 390 15.49 -7.73 4.07
CA GLY A 390 14.32 -8.31 4.75
C GLY A 390 14.46 -8.30 6.27
N HIS A 391 15.67 -8.51 6.80
CA HIS A 391 15.92 -8.46 8.24
C HIS A 391 15.95 -7.02 8.77
N LEU A 392 16.44 -6.06 7.99
CA LEU A 392 16.34 -4.63 8.30
C LEU A 392 14.88 -4.18 8.32
N LEU A 393 14.06 -4.67 7.40
CA LEU A 393 12.62 -4.42 7.38
C LEU A 393 11.94 -4.96 8.64
N ILE A 394 12.22 -6.21 9.03
CA ILE A 394 11.67 -6.78 10.26
C ILE A 394 12.13 -5.97 11.47
N LEU A 395 13.42 -5.65 11.58
CA LEU A 395 13.99 -4.86 12.68
C LEU A 395 13.26 -3.53 12.86
N SER A 396 13.01 -2.81 11.77
CA SER A 396 12.30 -1.52 11.82
C SER A 396 10.79 -1.65 12.09
N SER A 397 10.25 -2.87 11.97
CA SER A 397 8.82 -3.18 12.21
C SER A 397 8.56 -3.70 13.63
N LEU A 398 9.61 -4.14 14.34
CA LEU A 398 9.48 -4.61 15.73
C LEU A 398 9.07 -3.49 16.68
N PRO A 399 8.29 -3.81 17.75
CA PRO A 399 8.03 -2.87 18.84
C PRO A 399 9.33 -2.36 19.44
N ARG A 400 9.46 -1.04 19.57
CA ARG A 400 10.68 -0.38 20.08
C ARG A 400 10.94 -0.71 21.55
N VAL A 401 9.88 -0.88 22.34
CA VAL A 401 10.00 -1.32 23.74
C VAL A 401 10.71 -2.66 23.86
N LEU A 402 10.54 -3.54 22.86
CA LEU A 402 11.24 -4.81 22.78
C LEU A 402 12.74 -4.62 22.53
N LEU A 403 13.10 -3.74 21.60
CA LEU A 403 14.50 -3.45 21.25
C LEU A 403 15.25 -2.83 22.42
N VAL A 404 14.61 -1.94 23.19
CA VAL A 404 15.21 -1.38 24.42
C VAL A 404 15.57 -2.47 25.42
N ASN A 405 14.72 -3.48 25.59
CA ASN A 405 14.90 -4.53 26.60
C ASN A 405 15.97 -5.58 26.23
N VAL A 406 16.39 -5.63 24.98
CA VAL A 406 17.52 -6.48 24.55
C VAL A 406 18.82 -5.68 24.41
N TYR A 407 18.77 -4.35 24.54
CA TYR A 407 19.93 -3.49 24.39
C TYR A 407 20.99 -3.77 25.48
N GLY A 408 22.26 -3.80 25.10
CA GLY A 408 23.36 -4.11 26.01
C GLY A 408 23.56 -5.60 26.29
N GLN A 409 22.70 -6.46 25.72
CA GLN A 409 22.92 -7.92 25.72
C GLN A 409 23.75 -8.32 24.49
N ASP A 410 24.45 -9.44 24.58
CA ASP A 410 25.19 -9.99 23.42
C ASP A 410 24.30 -10.29 22.20
N SER A 411 23.01 -10.24 22.37
CA SER A 411 21.99 -10.49 21.33
C SER A 411 21.38 -9.24 20.73
N ASP A 412 21.82 -8.01 21.06
CA ASP A 412 21.25 -6.78 20.50
C ASP A 412 21.60 -6.61 19.01
N PRO A 413 20.60 -6.70 18.10
CA PRO A 413 20.86 -6.57 16.67
C PRO A 413 21.13 -5.12 16.22
N LEU A 414 20.69 -4.10 16.97
CA LEU A 414 20.82 -2.70 16.58
C LEU A 414 22.29 -2.23 16.61
N GLN A 415 23.10 -2.81 17.50
CA GLN A 415 24.54 -2.53 17.57
C GLN A 415 25.31 -2.96 16.33
N LEU A 416 24.78 -3.95 15.57
CA LEU A 416 25.38 -4.48 14.36
C LEU A 416 25.06 -3.67 13.10
N VAL A 417 24.16 -2.70 13.18
CA VAL A 417 23.76 -1.85 12.07
C VAL A 417 24.70 -0.64 11.99
N PRO A 418 25.64 -0.56 11.02
CA PRO A 418 26.59 0.54 10.96
C PRO A 418 26.02 1.75 10.22
N THR A 419 26.53 2.95 10.54
CA THR A 419 26.27 4.15 9.72
C THR A 419 27.29 4.32 8.60
N ARG A 420 28.41 3.60 8.67
CA ARG A 420 29.49 3.65 7.68
C ARG A 420 29.94 2.23 7.29
N PRO A 421 29.98 1.85 6.00
CA PRO A 421 29.67 2.70 4.83
C PRO A 421 28.18 3.07 4.76
N ALA A 422 27.91 4.29 4.30
CA ALA A 422 26.54 4.80 4.23
C ALA A 422 25.70 4.02 3.20
N ASN A 423 24.52 3.62 3.62
CA ASN A 423 23.58 2.87 2.81
C ASN A 423 22.15 3.40 3.03
N ASN A 424 21.36 3.50 1.96
CA ASN A 424 20.00 4.03 2.03
C ASN A 424 19.07 3.18 2.92
N GLU A 425 19.09 1.85 2.79
CA GLU A 425 18.23 0.97 3.59
C GLU A 425 18.56 1.02 5.09
N VAL A 426 19.85 1.15 5.42
CA VAL A 426 20.30 1.31 6.79
C VAL A 426 19.79 2.63 7.38
N LEU A 427 19.98 3.73 6.64
CA LEU A 427 19.55 5.06 7.10
C LEU A 427 18.04 5.14 7.24
N ASP A 428 17.29 4.56 6.32
CA ASP A 428 15.82 4.48 6.39
C ASP A 428 15.38 3.62 7.59
N THR A 429 16.04 2.49 7.84
CA THR A 429 15.75 1.63 9.01
C THR A 429 15.97 2.37 10.32
N LEU A 430 17.14 2.99 10.49
CA LEU A 430 17.46 3.77 11.69
C LEU A 430 16.53 4.98 11.85
N GLY A 431 16.21 5.67 10.75
CA GLY A 431 15.26 6.78 10.74
C GLY A 431 13.88 6.37 11.25
N ARG A 432 13.35 5.23 10.80
CA ARG A 432 12.05 4.70 11.27
C ARG A 432 12.07 4.31 12.74
N ILE A 433 13.16 3.68 13.21
CA ILE A 433 13.28 3.29 14.61
C ILE A 433 13.33 4.52 15.51
N PHE A 434 14.14 5.52 15.18
CA PHE A 434 14.35 6.70 16.03
C PHE A 434 13.22 7.74 15.95
N HIS A 435 12.48 7.79 14.83
CA HIS A 435 11.33 8.69 14.72
C HIS A 435 10.22 8.37 15.74
N GLY A 436 10.03 7.11 16.05
CA GLY A 436 8.88 6.65 16.82
C GLY A 436 7.62 6.49 15.97
N PRO A 437 6.48 6.14 16.56
CA PRO A 437 5.22 5.96 15.85
C PRO A 437 4.68 7.29 15.31
N ILE A 438 4.04 7.27 14.14
CA ILE A 438 3.42 8.45 13.52
C ILE A 438 2.05 8.67 14.18
N LYS A 439 1.70 9.93 14.49
CA LYS A 439 0.39 10.24 15.12
C LYS A 439 -0.82 9.85 14.27
N SER A 440 -0.68 9.85 12.95
CA SER A 440 -1.72 9.40 12.03
C SER A 440 -2.00 7.89 12.08
N ASP A 441 -1.06 7.11 12.61
CA ASP A 441 -1.22 5.67 12.79
C ASP A 441 -2.04 5.35 14.06
N VAL A 442 -2.29 6.38 14.90
CA VAL A 442 -3.23 6.27 16.03
C VAL A 442 -4.62 6.56 15.49
N PRO A 443 -5.55 5.59 15.52
CA PRO A 443 -6.91 5.82 15.05
C PRO A 443 -7.53 7.02 15.78
N THR A 444 -8.07 7.98 15.02
CA THR A 444 -8.77 9.18 15.52
C THR A 444 -10.03 8.84 16.35
N LEU A 445 -10.34 7.56 16.53
CA LEU A 445 -11.45 7.00 17.32
C LEU A 445 -11.26 7.06 18.83
N MET A 446 -10.20 7.72 19.30
CA MET A 446 -9.83 7.79 20.71
C MET A 446 -10.55 8.89 21.51
N GLU A 447 -11.54 9.55 20.97
CA GLU A 447 -12.33 10.53 21.74
C GLU A 447 -13.44 9.94 22.59
N SER A 448 -13.67 8.63 22.61
CA SER A 448 -14.69 8.00 23.45
C SER A 448 -14.14 6.94 24.41
N ASN A 449 -13.93 7.34 25.63
CA ASN A 449 -14.10 6.65 26.94
C ASN A 449 -13.44 5.29 27.27
N SER A 450 -12.65 4.64 26.40
CA SER A 450 -11.86 3.44 26.77
C SER A 450 -10.35 3.62 26.61
N SER A 451 -9.89 4.83 26.50
CA SER A 451 -8.65 5.28 25.86
C SER A 451 -7.36 5.22 26.70
N GLY A 452 -7.39 4.81 27.93
CA GLY A 452 -6.19 4.85 28.79
C GLY A 452 -5.05 3.95 28.31
N LYS A 453 -5.34 2.75 27.80
CA LYS A 453 -4.30 1.76 27.47
C LYS A 453 -3.58 2.04 26.15
N THR A 454 -4.28 2.44 25.12
CA THR A 454 -3.69 2.64 23.77
C THR A 454 -2.89 3.95 23.67
N ALA A 455 -3.31 5.01 24.36
CA ALA A 455 -2.52 6.23 24.48
C ALA A 455 -1.21 5.95 25.23
N THR A 456 -1.24 5.07 26.23
CA THR A 456 -0.06 4.64 26.99
C THR A 456 0.90 3.85 26.11
N ASP A 457 0.41 2.97 25.23
CA ASP A 457 1.24 2.18 24.32
C ASP A 457 1.95 3.05 23.29
N TRP A 458 1.27 4.04 22.72
CA TRP A 458 1.88 5.02 21.81
C TRP A 458 2.98 5.83 22.51
N SER A 459 2.70 6.32 23.73
CA SER A 459 3.66 7.08 24.52
C SER A 459 4.91 6.25 24.88
N ARG A 460 4.73 4.97 25.18
CA ARG A 460 5.83 4.04 25.45
C ARG A 460 6.70 3.79 24.22
N GLU A 461 6.10 3.56 23.06
CA GLU A 461 6.83 3.39 21.80
C GLU A 461 7.60 4.67 21.42
N SER A 462 7.01 5.85 21.66
CA SER A 462 7.64 7.15 21.43
C SER A 462 8.81 7.40 22.40
N ALA A 463 8.66 7.03 23.67
CA ALA A 463 9.74 7.11 24.65
C ALA A 463 10.84 6.08 24.35
N ALA A 464 10.47 4.87 23.94
CA ALA A 464 11.44 3.84 23.54
C ALA A 464 12.29 4.27 22.34
N ALA A 465 11.70 4.98 21.37
CA ALA A 465 12.46 5.54 20.24
C ALA A 465 13.55 6.50 20.69
N ARG A 466 13.26 7.39 21.67
CA ARG A 466 14.25 8.29 22.28
C ARG A 466 15.35 7.50 22.99
N VAL A 467 14.99 6.52 23.78
CA VAL A 467 15.96 5.66 24.48
C VAL A 467 16.89 4.97 23.49
N LEU A 468 16.34 4.35 22.44
CA LEU A 468 17.13 3.66 21.41
C LEU A 468 18.07 4.61 20.67
N TYR A 469 17.64 5.84 20.39
CA TYR A 469 18.50 6.84 19.76
C TYR A 469 19.74 7.13 20.62
N PHE A 470 19.57 7.44 21.91
CA PHE A 470 20.68 7.74 22.78
C PHE A 470 21.58 6.53 23.06
N MET A 471 21.00 5.36 23.22
CA MET A 471 21.76 4.12 23.35
C MET A 471 22.58 3.83 22.07
N TYR A 472 22.00 4.04 20.89
CA TYR A 472 22.71 3.87 19.63
C TYR A 472 23.83 4.92 19.47
N LEU A 473 23.55 6.18 19.76
CA LEU A 473 24.54 7.26 19.74
C LEU A 473 25.75 6.96 20.65
N ASN A 474 25.52 6.33 21.79
CA ASN A 474 26.60 5.94 22.72
C ASN A 474 27.54 4.88 22.10
N HIS A 475 27.03 3.98 21.25
CA HIS A 475 27.84 2.99 20.53
C HIS A 475 28.41 3.51 19.21
N HIS A 476 27.66 4.36 18.53
CA HIS A 476 27.97 4.90 17.21
C HIS A 476 28.09 6.42 17.28
N GLY A 477 29.08 6.90 18.04
CA GLY A 477 29.28 8.33 18.32
C GLY A 477 29.52 9.21 17.09
N THR A 478 29.91 8.61 15.96
CA THR A 478 30.15 9.30 14.67
C THR A 478 28.92 9.38 13.78
N ILE A 479 27.74 8.96 14.25
CA ILE A 479 26.52 8.88 13.41
C ILE A 479 26.23 10.17 12.63
N TRP A 480 26.36 11.35 13.27
CA TRP A 480 26.07 12.61 12.61
C TRP A 480 27.13 12.99 11.58
N ASP A 481 28.39 12.68 11.82
CA ASP A 481 29.47 12.87 10.85
C ASP A 481 29.25 11.98 9.63
N ASP A 482 28.85 10.72 9.85
CA ASP A 482 28.59 9.74 8.79
C ASP A 482 27.37 10.12 7.96
N VAL A 483 26.28 10.58 8.62
CA VAL A 483 25.04 11.00 7.96
C VAL A 483 25.26 12.28 7.15
N VAL A 484 25.96 13.27 7.69
CA VAL A 484 26.30 14.52 6.98
C VAL A 484 27.24 14.23 5.81
N TYR A 485 28.22 13.34 6.00
CA TYR A 485 29.08 12.88 4.90
C TYR A 485 28.25 12.24 3.77
N ALA A 486 27.34 11.31 4.11
CA ALA A 486 26.46 10.66 3.15
C ALA A 486 25.56 11.66 2.40
N ALA A 487 25.04 12.66 3.10
CA ALA A 487 24.22 13.73 2.52
C ALA A 487 24.98 14.62 1.53
N GLY A 488 26.33 14.59 1.57
CA GLY A 488 27.21 15.33 0.65
C GLY A 488 27.62 14.59 -0.61
N ILE A 489 27.27 13.30 -0.78
CA ILE A 489 27.71 12.45 -1.92
C ILE A 489 26.70 12.52 -3.05
N LEU A 490 26.71 13.56 -3.87
CA LEU A 490 25.76 13.74 -4.98
C LEU A 490 25.77 12.59 -6.00
N ALA A 491 26.90 11.90 -6.16
CA ALA A 491 27.01 10.75 -7.05
C ALA A 491 26.15 9.54 -6.60
N MET A 492 25.77 9.47 -5.33
CA MET A 492 24.96 8.41 -4.74
C MET A 492 23.60 8.97 -4.30
N LYS A 493 22.79 9.38 -5.27
CA LYS A 493 21.50 10.06 -5.07
C LYS A 493 20.64 9.43 -3.97
N ASP A 494 20.45 8.11 -4.00
CA ASP A 494 19.51 7.43 -3.09
C ASP A 494 20.04 7.46 -1.65
N VAL A 495 21.35 7.30 -1.46
CA VAL A 495 22.01 7.43 -0.16
C VAL A 495 21.92 8.87 0.35
N THR A 496 22.14 9.85 -0.53
CA THR A 496 22.05 11.28 -0.19
C THR A 496 20.63 11.65 0.25
N LEU A 497 19.61 11.19 -0.45
CA LEU A 497 18.21 11.44 -0.09
C LEU A 497 17.82 10.72 1.21
N ALA A 498 18.27 9.47 1.41
CA ALA A 498 18.05 8.72 2.64
C ALA A 498 18.72 9.40 3.84
N ALA A 499 19.90 10.00 3.68
CA ALA A 499 20.54 10.78 4.74
C ALA A 499 19.71 12.02 5.15
N HIS A 500 19.11 12.73 4.18
CA HIS A 500 18.19 13.84 4.50
C HIS A 500 16.90 13.33 5.14
N SER A 501 16.37 12.19 4.67
CA SER A 501 15.21 11.53 5.29
C SER A 501 15.48 11.14 6.73
N PHE A 502 16.66 10.58 7.02
CA PHE A 502 17.11 10.27 8.38
C PHE A 502 17.18 11.53 9.26
N MET A 503 17.84 12.60 8.79
CA MET A 503 17.92 13.87 9.52
C MET A 503 16.53 14.39 9.87
N ARG A 504 15.63 14.40 8.88
CA ARG A 504 14.23 14.82 9.05
C ARG A 504 13.51 13.94 10.06
N ALA A 505 13.66 12.61 9.95
CA ALA A 505 13.02 11.66 10.86
C ALA A 505 13.44 11.88 12.32
N VAL A 506 14.72 12.11 12.60
CA VAL A 506 15.17 12.41 13.95
C VAL A 506 14.64 13.77 14.42
N ILE A 507 14.74 14.82 13.61
CA ILE A 507 14.29 16.19 13.96
C ILE A 507 12.79 16.23 14.28
N THR A 508 11.97 15.51 13.51
CA THR A 508 10.50 15.47 13.67
C THR A 508 10.02 14.36 14.60
N ALA A 509 10.95 13.68 15.29
CA ALA A 509 10.61 12.56 16.16
C ALA A 509 9.62 12.96 17.26
N ASN A 510 8.58 12.14 17.42
CA ASN A 510 7.53 12.36 18.42
C ASN A 510 7.89 11.76 19.79
N TRP A 511 9.07 12.08 20.31
CA TRP A 511 9.53 11.52 21.56
C TRP A 511 8.70 11.95 22.76
N GLN A 512 8.60 11.06 23.75
CA GLN A 512 7.90 11.30 25.00
C GLN A 512 8.87 11.19 26.18
N PRO A 513 8.62 11.94 27.28
CA PRO A 513 9.43 11.85 28.48
C PRO A 513 9.25 10.50 29.18
N LEU A 514 10.27 10.05 29.90
CA LEU A 514 10.28 8.79 30.65
C LEU A 514 9.59 8.99 32.03
N THR A 515 8.28 9.21 32.00
CA THR A 515 7.48 9.30 33.23
C THR A 515 7.25 7.92 33.85
N PRO A 516 6.90 7.80 35.15
CA PRO A 516 6.59 6.52 35.79
C PRO A 516 5.51 5.72 35.08
N GLU A 517 4.51 6.40 34.49
CA GLU A 517 3.42 5.79 33.72
C GLU A 517 3.90 5.19 32.39
N VAL A 518 4.94 5.75 31.80
CA VAL A 518 5.54 5.29 30.52
C VAL A 518 6.59 4.20 30.77
N THR A 519 7.40 4.32 31.82
CA THR A 519 8.48 3.36 32.13
C THR A 519 7.95 2.03 32.63
N LEU A 520 6.79 2.01 33.33
CA LEU A 520 6.13 0.84 33.92
C LEU A 520 7.14 -0.13 34.57
N PRO A 521 7.81 0.27 35.66
CA PRO A 521 8.72 -0.63 36.37
C PRO A 521 7.92 -1.84 36.90
N GLY A 522 8.33 -3.05 36.52
CA GLY A 522 7.59 -4.29 36.83
C GLY A 522 6.75 -4.86 35.69
N SER A 523 6.63 -4.17 34.56
CA SER A 523 6.09 -4.78 33.32
C SER A 523 7.09 -5.77 32.72
N GLN A 524 6.63 -6.59 31.79
CA GLN A 524 7.48 -7.54 31.06
C GLN A 524 8.61 -6.83 30.26
N PHE A 525 8.36 -5.62 29.78
CA PHE A 525 9.31 -4.81 29.01
C PHE A 525 9.40 -3.39 29.60
N PRO A 526 10.07 -3.19 30.76
CA PRO A 526 10.21 -1.88 31.38
C PRO A 526 11.15 -1.00 30.57
N LEU A 527 10.86 0.30 30.53
CA LEU A 527 11.81 1.28 30.00
C LEU A 527 12.70 1.81 31.15
N PRO A 528 13.94 2.26 30.86
CA PRO A 528 14.80 2.89 31.86
C PRO A 528 14.17 4.22 32.34
N SER A 529 14.52 4.64 33.58
CA SER A 529 14.18 5.98 34.03
C SER A 529 15.09 7.02 33.36
N GLU A 530 14.67 8.29 33.39
CA GLU A 530 15.49 9.40 32.87
C GLU A 530 16.89 9.43 33.48
N GLU A 531 17.01 9.22 34.80
CA GLU A 531 18.27 9.13 35.50
C GLU A 531 19.15 7.95 35.05
N GLN A 532 18.52 6.80 34.78
CA GLN A 532 19.25 5.64 34.28
C GLN A 532 19.76 5.87 32.86
N LEU A 533 18.96 6.47 32.00
CA LEU A 533 19.35 6.82 30.64
C LEU A 533 20.48 7.85 30.65
N GLN A 534 20.37 8.88 31.48
CA GLN A 534 21.42 9.91 31.64
C GLN A 534 22.73 9.31 32.13
N ARG A 535 22.70 8.40 33.11
CA ARG A 535 23.91 7.70 33.58
C ARG A 535 24.58 6.88 32.49
N LEU A 536 23.79 6.13 31.71
CA LEU A 536 24.32 5.33 30.60
C LEU A 536 25.03 6.19 29.55
N PHE A 537 24.49 7.37 29.27
CA PHE A 537 25.07 8.31 28.29
C PHE A 537 26.25 9.08 28.85
N SER A 538 26.21 9.52 30.13
CA SER A 538 27.27 10.33 30.76
C SER A 538 28.59 9.59 30.94
N ILE A 539 28.57 8.26 31.01
CA ILE A 539 29.79 7.43 31.07
C ILE A 539 30.64 7.62 29.80
N ALA A 540 30.00 7.86 28.66
CA ALA A 540 30.66 8.06 27.36
C ALA A 540 31.02 9.52 27.08
N ALA A 541 30.22 10.50 27.54
CA ALA A 541 30.35 11.92 27.19
C ALA A 541 31.15 12.79 28.20
N GLY A 542 31.44 12.29 29.40
CA GLY A 542 32.28 12.99 30.40
C GLY A 542 31.65 14.21 31.06
N GLU A 543 30.46 14.65 30.70
CA GLU A 543 29.76 15.82 31.26
C GLU A 543 28.32 15.48 31.66
N GLN A 544 27.86 16.00 32.80
CA GLN A 544 26.48 15.85 33.30
C GLN A 544 25.53 16.88 32.64
N THR A 545 25.31 16.78 31.35
CA THR A 545 24.30 17.60 30.66
C THR A 545 22.99 16.83 30.55
N ALA A 546 21.85 17.51 30.77
CA ALA A 546 20.53 16.92 30.58
C ALA A 546 20.36 16.49 29.11
N LEU A 547 19.84 15.28 28.92
CA LEU A 547 19.62 14.78 27.57
C LEU A 547 18.47 15.52 26.88
N PRO A 548 18.57 15.83 25.56
CA PRO A 548 17.50 16.46 24.80
C PRO A 548 16.18 15.75 24.92
N SER A 549 15.11 16.51 25.12
CA SER A 549 13.74 15.99 25.25
C SER A 549 13.07 15.71 23.91
N SER A 550 13.55 16.32 22.82
CA SER A 550 13.01 16.15 21.47
C SER A 550 14.12 16.03 20.42
N GLY A 551 13.78 15.49 19.26
CA GLY A 551 14.72 15.33 18.16
C GLY A 551 15.21 16.64 17.58
N ALA A 552 14.40 17.71 17.60
CA ALA A 552 14.85 19.04 17.18
C ALA A 552 15.93 19.60 18.12
N TRP A 553 15.82 19.37 19.42
CA TRP A 553 16.85 19.75 20.40
C TRP A 553 18.12 18.92 20.25
N VAL A 554 18.04 17.66 19.81
CA VAL A 554 19.23 16.88 19.44
C VAL A 554 20.04 17.58 18.35
N ALA A 555 19.39 18.15 17.34
CA ALA A 555 20.06 18.88 16.27
C ALA A 555 20.80 20.12 16.76
N LEU A 556 20.41 20.68 17.92
CA LEU A 556 21.01 21.85 18.57
C LEU A 556 21.98 21.49 19.71
N THR A 557 22.26 20.22 19.92
CA THR A 557 23.19 19.75 20.95
C THR A 557 24.33 18.93 20.36
N PRO A 558 25.55 18.93 20.95
CA PRO A 558 26.60 18.03 20.51
C PRO A 558 26.20 16.55 20.60
N PRO A 559 26.65 15.67 19.66
CA PRO A 559 27.58 15.97 18.57
C PRO A 559 26.89 16.53 17.30
N ALA A 560 25.55 16.51 17.19
CA ALA A 560 24.82 16.92 15.96
C ALA A 560 25.06 18.41 15.65
N LEU A 561 25.02 19.30 16.64
CA LEU A 561 25.18 20.75 16.47
C LEU A 561 26.40 21.13 15.62
N THR A 562 27.54 20.50 15.89
CA THR A 562 28.83 20.83 15.26
C THR A 562 28.93 20.41 13.80
N THR A 563 28.12 19.46 13.37
CA THR A 563 28.15 18.89 12.00
C THR A 563 26.92 19.22 11.20
N LEU A 564 25.73 19.06 11.79
CA LEU A 564 24.44 19.19 11.09
C LEU A 564 24.12 20.64 10.73
N LEU A 565 24.22 21.60 11.67
CA LEU A 565 23.87 22.99 11.39
C LEU A 565 24.78 23.63 10.34
N PRO A 566 26.12 23.51 10.40
CA PRO A 566 26.99 24.01 9.34
C PRO A 566 26.65 23.41 7.96
N TYR A 567 26.31 22.12 7.94
CA TYR A 567 25.85 21.47 6.70
C TYR A 567 24.55 22.08 6.18
N LEU A 568 23.52 22.23 7.01
CA LEU A 568 22.21 22.75 6.59
C LEU A 568 22.30 24.20 6.11
N PHE A 569 23.18 25.03 6.69
CA PHE A 569 23.33 26.42 6.27
C PHE A 569 24.24 26.60 5.05
N SER A 570 25.09 25.61 4.73
CA SER A 570 25.95 25.73 3.55
C SER A 570 25.11 25.77 2.26
N PRO A 571 25.50 26.56 1.25
CA PRO A 571 24.83 26.57 -0.04
C PRO A 571 24.95 25.20 -0.72
N PRO A 572 24.08 24.85 -1.68
CA PRO A 572 24.24 23.68 -2.52
C PRO A 572 25.60 23.70 -3.24
N ARG A 573 26.32 22.57 -3.28
CA ARG A 573 27.69 22.50 -3.80
C ARG A 573 27.83 22.78 -5.31
N THR A 574 26.75 22.73 -6.07
CA THR A 574 26.74 22.85 -7.55
C THR A 574 25.84 23.98 -8.03
N TYR A 575 25.99 25.14 -7.41
CA TYR A 575 25.20 26.33 -7.77
C TYR A 575 25.42 26.75 -9.25
N SER A 576 26.62 26.56 -9.80
CA SER A 576 26.93 26.87 -11.18
C SER A 576 26.24 25.95 -12.20
N GLU A 577 25.90 24.73 -11.84
CA GLU A 577 25.18 23.79 -12.70
C GLU A 577 23.69 24.09 -12.76
N PHE A 578 23.13 24.72 -11.73
CA PHE A 578 21.75 25.21 -11.73
C PHE A 578 21.51 26.35 -12.69
N ALA A 579 22.48 27.22 -12.87
CA ALA A 579 22.36 28.40 -13.72
C ALA A 579 22.42 28.07 -15.23
N GLY A 580 22.87 26.86 -15.61
CA GLY A 580 23.08 26.47 -17.00
C GLY A 580 22.02 25.53 -17.61
N GLY A 581 21.17 24.92 -16.83
CA GLY A 581 20.17 23.98 -17.35
C GLY A 581 18.85 24.11 -16.58
N GLY A 582 17.75 24.29 -17.28
CA GLY A 582 16.40 24.55 -16.77
C GLY A 582 16.11 24.07 -15.35
N ALA A 583 16.18 24.97 -14.40
CA ALA A 583 15.95 24.74 -12.97
C ALA A 583 14.55 24.19 -12.61
N SER A 584 13.70 24.04 -13.62
CA SER A 584 12.34 23.50 -13.51
C SER A 584 12.25 21.99 -13.72
N ASP A 585 13.36 21.31 -14.03
CA ASP A 585 13.31 19.88 -14.24
C ASP A 585 13.26 19.13 -12.89
N ALA A 586 12.06 18.69 -12.51
CA ALA A 586 11.81 17.91 -11.31
C ALA A 586 12.62 16.58 -11.26
N GLN A 587 13.29 16.20 -12.33
CA GLN A 587 14.18 15.05 -12.41
C GLN A 587 15.64 15.38 -12.09
N ASN A 588 16.01 16.65 -12.03
CA ASN A 588 17.39 17.04 -11.70
C ASN A 588 17.77 16.61 -10.27
N VAL A 589 18.80 15.78 -10.16
CA VAL A 589 19.29 15.23 -8.88
C VAL A 589 19.68 16.35 -7.89
N VAL A 590 20.35 17.38 -8.39
CA VAL A 590 20.82 18.50 -7.56
C VAL A 590 19.64 19.28 -6.97
N TRP A 591 18.59 19.50 -7.77
CA TRP A 591 17.36 20.12 -7.29
C TRP A 591 16.68 19.29 -6.21
N LYS A 592 16.56 17.98 -6.41
CA LYS A 592 15.96 17.06 -5.41
C LYS A 592 16.73 17.08 -4.09
N VAL A 593 18.06 17.06 -4.16
CA VAL A 593 18.93 17.10 -2.97
C VAL A 593 18.81 18.46 -2.27
N ALA A 594 18.82 19.57 -3.02
CA ALA A 594 18.67 20.91 -2.45
C ALA A 594 17.30 21.08 -1.78
N THR A 595 16.24 20.55 -2.42
CA THR A 595 14.89 20.56 -1.84
C THR A 595 14.80 19.70 -0.58
N ALA A 596 15.35 18.49 -0.58
CA ALA A 596 15.36 17.61 0.58
C ALA A 596 16.12 18.26 1.76
N LYS A 597 17.28 18.87 1.49
CA LYS A 597 18.04 19.63 2.50
C LYS A 597 17.24 20.80 3.07
N TYR A 598 16.53 21.54 2.20
CA TYR A 598 15.66 22.64 2.61
C TYR A 598 14.48 22.15 3.44
N GLU A 599 13.88 21.02 3.10
CA GLU A 599 12.80 20.40 3.89
C GLU A 599 13.25 20.03 5.30
N VAL A 600 14.49 19.52 5.47
CA VAL A 600 15.08 19.26 6.79
C VAL A 600 15.16 20.56 7.60
N LEU A 601 15.61 21.64 6.98
CA LEU A 601 15.72 22.94 7.63
C LEU A 601 14.36 23.52 8.03
N VAL A 602 13.36 23.42 7.15
CA VAL A 602 11.97 23.82 7.43
C VAL A 602 11.38 22.99 8.58
N ALA A 603 11.61 21.69 8.57
CA ALA A 603 11.17 20.79 9.64
C ALA A 603 11.79 21.20 10.98
N LEU A 604 13.10 21.46 11.01
CA LEU A 604 13.80 21.93 12.21
C LEU A 604 13.18 23.25 12.75
N TYR A 605 12.98 24.24 11.86
CA TYR A 605 12.37 25.52 12.24
C TYR A 605 10.96 25.34 12.81
N THR A 606 10.12 24.55 12.12
CA THR A 606 8.74 24.34 12.54
C THR A 606 8.66 23.63 13.89
N THR A 607 9.43 22.55 14.07
CA THR A 607 9.42 21.77 15.31
C THR A 607 9.95 22.60 16.51
N LEU A 608 11.00 23.40 16.32
CA LEU A 608 11.51 24.29 17.36
C LEU A 608 10.51 25.38 17.72
N LYS A 609 9.86 25.99 16.73
CA LYS A 609 8.82 27.01 16.94
C LYS A 609 7.62 26.45 17.72
N ASP A 610 7.20 25.22 17.41
CA ASP A 610 6.06 24.57 18.05
C ASP A 610 6.38 24.09 19.48
N SER A 611 7.65 23.90 19.83
CA SER A 611 8.10 23.48 21.16
C SER A 611 7.97 24.57 22.25
N GLY A 612 7.71 25.80 21.90
CA GLY A 612 7.23 26.92 22.75
C GLY A 612 8.17 27.38 23.87
N SER A 613 8.26 26.66 24.98
CA SER A 613 8.89 27.13 26.22
C SER A 613 10.43 27.10 26.25
N GLN A 614 11.07 26.45 25.30
CA GLN A 614 12.55 26.35 25.22
C GLN A 614 13.13 27.25 24.12
N ALA A 615 12.30 27.97 23.36
CA ALA A 615 12.73 28.82 22.26
C ALA A 615 13.52 30.06 22.71
N GLU A 616 13.30 30.54 23.93
CA GLU A 616 13.96 31.74 24.45
C GLU A 616 15.49 31.56 24.62
N GLU A 617 15.97 30.37 24.97
CA GLU A 617 17.38 30.07 25.14
C GLU A 617 18.18 30.05 23.81
N PHE A 618 17.48 29.88 22.68
CA PHE A 618 18.07 29.74 21.35
C PHE A 618 17.50 30.73 20.32
N GLU A 619 17.05 31.90 20.78
CA GLU A 619 16.38 32.88 19.91
C GLU A 619 17.26 33.32 18.72
N ASP A 620 18.56 33.51 18.93
CA ASP A 620 19.51 33.86 17.87
C ASP A 620 19.65 32.75 16.83
N ILE A 621 19.68 31.47 17.28
CA ILE A 621 19.74 30.32 16.36
C ILE A 621 18.43 30.21 15.59
N LEU A 622 17.29 30.37 16.26
CA LEU A 622 15.96 30.35 15.61
C LEU A 622 15.82 31.46 14.57
N GLN A 623 16.31 32.68 14.89
CA GLN A 623 16.30 33.77 13.95
C GLN A 623 17.18 33.49 12.73
N THR A 624 18.36 32.91 12.95
CA THR A 624 19.25 32.48 11.86
C THR A 624 18.65 31.40 11.00
N ILE A 625 18.00 30.38 11.60
CA ILE A 625 17.28 29.32 10.87
C ILE A 625 16.14 29.95 10.05
N ARG A 626 15.36 30.85 10.65
CA ARG A 626 14.26 31.56 9.97
C ARG A 626 14.74 32.36 8.77
N GLN A 627 15.86 33.10 8.92
CA GLN A 627 16.46 33.85 7.81
C GLN A 627 16.84 32.90 6.66
N ARG A 628 17.46 31.77 6.97
CA ARG A 628 17.87 30.79 5.96
C ARG A 628 16.66 30.11 5.29
N VAL A 629 15.60 29.79 6.05
CA VAL A 629 14.33 29.26 5.49
C VAL A 629 13.70 30.25 4.52
N ASN A 630 13.70 31.53 4.85
CA ASN A 630 13.12 32.56 3.97
C ASN A 630 13.88 32.74 2.63
N GLN A 631 15.12 32.29 2.55
CA GLN A 631 15.94 32.31 1.32
C GLN A 631 15.62 31.16 0.35
N GLY A 632 14.78 30.20 0.76
CA GLY A 632 14.38 29.07 -0.06
C GLY A 632 15.48 28.00 -0.24
N PRO A 633 15.23 26.98 -1.08
CA PRO A 633 16.10 25.80 -1.22
C PRO A 633 17.48 26.13 -1.81
N LEU A 634 17.59 27.18 -2.58
CA LEU A 634 18.85 27.58 -3.24
C LEU A 634 19.72 28.55 -2.43
N GLY A 635 19.18 29.11 -1.34
CA GLY A 635 19.84 30.15 -0.57
C GLY A 635 19.69 31.55 -1.17
N PRO A 636 20.53 32.56 -0.78
CA PRO A 636 20.43 33.92 -1.29
C PRO A 636 20.57 33.93 -2.81
N SER A 637 19.68 34.65 -3.49
CA SER A 637 19.67 34.70 -4.96
C SER A 637 21.00 35.20 -5.54
N VAL A 638 21.42 34.57 -6.63
CA VAL A 638 22.71 34.86 -7.35
C VAL A 638 22.78 36.33 -7.81
N GLU A 639 21.66 37.04 -7.90
CA GLU A 639 21.62 38.45 -8.31
C GLU A 639 22.32 39.38 -7.31
N MET A 640 22.30 39.08 -6.00
CA MET A 640 23.07 39.88 -5.02
C MET A 640 24.59 39.64 -5.10
N ALA A 641 25.04 38.46 -5.48
CA ALA A 641 26.47 38.15 -5.58
C ALA A 641 27.11 38.77 -6.86
N ARG A 642 26.34 39.13 -7.87
CA ARG A 642 26.82 39.83 -9.09
C ARG A 642 27.05 41.32 -8.87
N VAL A 643 26.35 41.94 -7.95
CA VAL A 643 26.46 43.39 -7.69
C VAL A 643 27.72 43.73 -6.88
N GLU A 644 28.19 42.83 -6.00
CA GLU A 644 29.43 43.04 -5.24
C GLU A 644 30.72 42.76 -6.04
N ALA A 645 30.68 41.95 -7.11
CA ALA A 645 31.83 41.64 -7.94
C ALA A 645 32.14 42.70 -9.01
N THR A 646 31.26 43.67 -9.23
CA THR A 646 31.47 44.80 -10.18
C THR A 646 31.87 46.12 -9.52
N GLY A 647 32.11 46.08 -8.22
CA GLY A 647 32.49 47.24 -7.42
C GLY A 647 33.95 47.27 -6.92
N MET A 648 34.90 46.59 -7.66
CA MET A 648 36.35 46.78 -7.47
C MET A 648 37.01 47.09 -8.79
#